data_f545e2ffb3645bf5d96fe8b52ff500aa
#
_entry.id   f545e2ffb3645bf5d96fe8b52ff500aa
#
_cell.length_a   1.000
_cell.length_b   1.000
_cell.length_c   1.000
_cell.angle_alpha   90.00
_cell.angle_beta   90.00
_cell.angle_gamma   90.00
#
_symmetry.space_group_name_H-M   'P 1'
#
loop_
_entity.id
_entity.type
_entity.pdbx_description
1 polymer ?
#
loop_
_entity_poly.entity_id
_entity_poly.type
_entity_poly.pdbx_seq_one_letter_code
_entity_poly.pdbx_strand_id
1 'polypeptide(L)'
;MLRRLLTLLLFAASVHPLLLAQADSPATLAGAVLDPDGKAVVAAAIVVRNLSTGDTRTTATDGSGRFSVPNLAPGGYAVDVFVPGFDTVRRTDLRLTAGQTESVSFRLTVANITETVTVSAALPAAAVAAPSQASLTARSAQSLISNEYIRNYTSPVSDYSQVLQMAPGTFNVSANGPGLGDTKTFFRGFKDGQYSMTYDGIPFNDTNDPTHHSWVFFPAQTIGSTVFERSPGSAASIGPSTYGGSVNLISRSLLSDRLLNATVSYGSFDTRLFDVEFNSGRLGADGHSRFMFDAHDMRSDGYQTFNYQRREAFSAKYQYTPDANSAVTAFSSIMGLHSNTPNQKGATRQQIQQFGQNFLMTDVPTSPLYYRFNFYHIPTDFEYVGYRRLFGGSWSIDDKAYTMRYYNKQNYNGVATISATSATDKLNSYRKYGNNLPISYVSEKGIFRTGLWSEYASTDRYQTPSDPRTWVDAALPNFHETFGTTTLQPYAEYSWRALPKVTVTPGVKFAYYRQNFTQFADNGKTVGTLGGAPSVTHDAEYNAWLPSIDAHALVQPYWSIYGQFGRGQNIPPTSVFDVKNAQVGTLPKPILADTAQVGSVWKSRRATLDVDFYHIRFQSDYSSTFDTTTGDTVYFLNGESVTEGVEAESTILVGGGVALYLNATKGTATYTDSRLWVQNAPSDTETVGATYNLGSWNVGLFSKRVGQMWNDNGSAHQAVAIDPFNITNLFFNYTLHGVSRFSQSRVRLAINNLTNSHAVTAVTPASTASNVAAAGDILTRWRDGARRWRSPSAWRGGRKIKGLERFSNST
;
A
#
# COMPACT_ATOMS: atom_id res chain seq x y z
N MET A 1 22.06 -37.23 22.86
CA MET A 1 20.96 -37.33 21.88
C MET A 1 21.32 -36.83 20.48
N LEU A 2 22.20 -35.84 20.34
CA LEU A 2 22.63 -35.28 19.05
C LEU A 2 23.49 -36.23 18.18
N ARG A 3 24.25 -37.14 18.81
CA ARG A 3 25.07 -38.13 18.08
C ARG A 3 24.30 -39.29 17.44
N ARG A 4 23.08 -39.57 17.88
CA ARG A 4 22.23 -40.62 17.29
C ARG A 4 21.37 -40.14 16.14
N LEU A 5 21.15 -38.83 16.01
CA LEU A 5 20.48 -38.23 14.85
C LEU A 5 21.38 -38.08 13.61
N LEU A 6 22.68 -37.91 13.82
CA LEU A 6 23.63 -37.81 12.69
C LEU A 6 23.92 -39.17 12.03
N THR A 7 23.82 -40.27 12.76
CA THR A 7 24.04 -41.62 12.22
C THR A 7 22.85 -42.16 11.42
N LEU A 8 21.65 -41.68 11.67
CA LEU A 8 20.45 -42.02 10.87
C LEU A 8 20.33 -41.23 9.55
N LEU A 9 20.94 -40.06 9.46
CA LEU A 9 21.01 -39.25 8.22
C LEU A 9 22.07 -39.72 7.22
N LEU A 10 23.07 -40.47 7.69
CA LEU A 10 24.14 -41.02 6.81
C LEU A 10 23.82 -42.41 6.24
N PHE A 11 22.83 -43.13 6.78
CA PHE A 11 22.43 -44.46 6.29
C PHE A 11 21.28 -44.42 5.24
N ALA A 12 20.65 -43.26 5.01
CA ALA A 12 19.65 -43.06 3.97
C ALA A 12 20.21 -42.65 2.61
N ALA A 13 21.53 -42.52 2.47
CA ALA A 13 22.19 -42.01 1.25
C ALA A 13 22.79 -43.11 0.34
N SER A 14 22.55 -44.39 0.58
CA SER A 14 23.20 -45.44 -0.18
C SER A 14 22.28 -46.59 -0.61
N VAL A 15 21.19 -46.26 -1.31
CA VAL A 15 20.53 -47.20 -2.25
C VAL A 15 19.95 -46.40 -3.41
N HIS A 16 20.69 -46.12 -4.42
CA HIS A 16 20.17 -45.69 -5.72
C HIS A 16 20.07 -46.93 -6.61
N PRO A 17 18.92 -47.39 -7.01
CA PRO A 17 18.82 -48.20 -8.21
C PRO A 17 19.05 -47.26 -9.40
N LEU A 18 20.06 -47.57 -10.19
CA LEU A 18 20.23 -47.03 -11.55
C LEU A 18 19.06 -47.48 -12.40
N LEU A 19 17.95 -46.73 -12.34
CA LEU A 19 16.94 -46.68 -13.39
C LEU A 19 17.59 -45.89 -14.54
N LEU A 20 17.97 -46.58 -15.58
CA LEU A 20 18.24 -46.00 -16.90
C LEU A 20 16.90 -45.31 -17.32
N ALA A 21 16.77 -44.02 -17.03
CA ALA A 21 15.70 -43.20 -17.56
C ALA A 21 15.94 -43.12 -19.06
N GLN A 22 15.06 -43.73 -19.83
CA GLN A 22 14.89 -43.50 -21.25
C GLN A 22 14.66 -42.00 -21.41
N ALA A 23 15.60 -41.27 -22.03
CA ALA A 23 15.49 -39.85 -22.28
C ALA A 23 14.28 -39.63 -23.20
N ASP A 24 13.19 -39.09 -22.69
CA ASP A 24 12.05 -38.69 -23.49
C ASP A 24 12.51 -37.70 -24.56
N SER A 25 12.09 -37.90 -25.82
CA SER A 25 12.44 -37.01 -26.90
C SER A 25 11.97 -35.58 -26.59
N PRO A 26 12.86 -34.58 -26.71
CA PRO A 26 12.50 -33.21 -26.31
C PRO A 26 11.39 -32.64 -27.21
N ALA A 27 10.51 -31.87 -26.61
CA ALA A 27 9.43 -31.12 -27.27
C ALA A 27 9.92 -29.74 -27.72
N THR A 28 9.20 -29.13 -28.65
CA THR A 28 9.41 -27.73 -29.06
C THR A 28 8.12 -26.94 -28.86
N LEU A 29 8.24 -25.75 -28.29
CA LEU A 29 7.15 -24.77 -28.25
C LEU A 29 7.45 -23.70 -29.29
N ALA A 30 6.56 -23.52 -30.27
CA ALA A 30 6.65 -22.45 -31.25
C ALA A 30 5.40 -21.58 -31.22
N GLY A 31 5.47 -20.37 -31.77
CA GLY A 31 4.29 -19.51 -31.77
C GLY A 31 4.49 -18.18 -32.46
N ALA A 32 3.45 -17.34 -32.36
CA ALA A 32 3.46 -15.99 -32.88
C ALA A 32 2.85 -15.02 -31.83
N VAL A 33 3.36 -13.78 -31.82
CA VAL A 33 2.82 -12.69 -31.03
C VAL A 33 2.29 -11.62 -31.98
N LEU A 34 1.02 -11.27 -31.78
CA LEU A 34 0.30 -10.30 -32.58
C LEU A 34 -0.16 -9.15 -31.70
N ASP A 35 -0.17 -7.95 -32.23
CA ASP A 35 -0.78 -6.78 -31.58
C ASP A 35 -2.34 -6.85 -31.65
N PRO A 36 -3.07 -5.89 -31.07
CA PRO A 36 -4.52 -5.84 -31.15
C PRO A 36 -5.06 -5.78 -32.56
N ASP A 37 -4.30 -5.22 -33.52
CA ASP A 37 -4.67 -5.12 -34.94
C ASP A 37 -4.32 -6.38 -35.75
N GLY A 38 -3.70 -7.38 -35.12
CA GLY A 38 -3.27 -8.62 -35.76
C GLY A 38 -1.93 -8.52 -36.51
N LYS A 39 -1.18 -7.43 -36.33
CA LYS A 39 0.17 -7.26 -36.87
C LYS A 39 1.20 -7.98 -36.00
N ALA A 40 2.25 -8.46 -36.64
CA ALA A 40 3.34 -9.15 -35.99
C ALA A 40 4.11 -8.23 -35.01
N VAL A 41 4.31 -8.68 -33.77
CA VAL A 41 5.09 -7.93 -32.77
C VAL A 41 6.52 -8.46 -32.73
N VAL A 42 7.47 -7.62 -33.14
CA VAL A 42 8.89 -7.94 -33.16
C VAL A 42 9.52 -7.72 -31.79
N ALA A 43 10.49 -8.57 -31.43
CA ALA A 43 11.22 -8.50 -30.17
C ALA A 43 10.34 -8.59 -28.90
N ALA A 44 9.14 -9.21 -28.98
CA ALA A 44 8.36 -9.57 -27.83
C ALA A 44 9.13 -10.59 -26.97
N ALA A 45 9.33 -10.31 -25.70
CA ALA A 45 9.98 -11.24 -24.79
C ALA A 45 9.04 -12.38 -24.40
N ILE A 46 9.48 -13.63 -24.60
CA ILE A 46 8.72 -14.84 -24.29
C ILE A 46 9.43 -15.60 -23.16
N VAL A 47 8.69 -15.95 -22.14
CA VAL A 47 9.17 -16.75 -21.02
C VAL A 47 8.36 -18.01 -20.91
N VAL A 48 9.01 -19.15 -21.00
CA VAL A 48 8.42 -20.49 -20.93
C VAL A 48 8.89 -21.16 -19.66
N ARG A 49 7.98 -21.51 -18.77
CA ARG A 49 8.28 -22.13 -17.47
C ARG A 49 7.66 -23.51 -17.38
N ASN A 50 8.44 -24.50 -17.01
CA ASN A 50 7.94 -25.83 -16.66
C ASN A 50 7.26 -25.78 -15.28
N LEU A 51 5.99 -26.20 -15.21
CA LEU A 51 5.18 -26.14 -13.99
C LEU A 51 5.58 -27.18 -12.94
N SER A 52 6.28 -28.24 -13.34
CA SER A 52 6.70 -29.34 -12.45
C SER A 52 8.10 -29.10 -11.87
N THR A 53 9.05 -28.62 -12.70
CA THR A 53 10.46 -28.44 -12.31
C THR A 53 10.80 -26.99 -11.95
N GLY A 54 9.98 -26.03 -12.40
CA GLY A 54 10.27 -24.61 -12.28
C GLY A 54 11.30 -24.07 -13.30
N ASP A 55 11.88 -24.96 -14.15
CA ASP A 55 12.83 -24.55 -15.16
C ASP A 55 12.25 -23.52 -16.12
N THR A 56 13.02 -22.49 -16.43
CA THR A 56 12.59 -21.36 -17.25
C THR A 56 13.49 -21.21 -18.47
N ARG A 57 12.87 -21.04 -19.64
CA ARG A 57 13.53 -20.67 -20.91
C ARG A 57 13.01 -19.33 -21.40
N THR A 58 13.88 -18.52 -21.97
CA THR A 58 13.54 -17.21 -22.53
C THR A 58 13.92 -17.15 -24.00
N THR A 59 13.06 -16.51 -24.80
CA THR A 59 13.34 -16.18 -26.20
C THR A 59 12.66 -14.85 -26.55
N ALA A 60 12.86 -14.36 -27.77
CA ALA A 60 12.12 -13.21 -28.29
C ALA A 60 11.58 -13.52 -29.66
N THR A 61 10.53 -12.80 -30.07
CA THR A 61 9.99 -12.91 -31.42
C THR A 61 10.94 -12.32 -32.47
N ASP A 62 10.99 -12.95 -33.62
CA ASP A 62 11.76 -12.51 -34.80
C ASP A 62 11.04 -11.37 -35.56
N GLY A 63 11.61 -10.96 -36.72
CA GLY A 63 11.06 -9.89 -37.57
C GLY A 63 9.66 -10.17 -38.12
N SER A 64 9.18 -11.40 -38.05
CA SER A 64 7.83 -11.81 -38.41
C SER A 64 6.89 -12.06 -37.23
N GLY A 65 7.33 -11.66 -36.00
CA GLY A 65 6.58 -11.87 -34.78
C GLY A 65 6.53 -13.33 -34.31
N ARG A 66 7.37 -14.21 -34.82
CA ARG A 66 7.39 -15.64 -34.48
C ARG A 66 8.49 -15.95 -33.47
N PHE A 67 8.26 -16.99 -32.66
CA PHE A 67 9.25 -17.52 -31.72
C PHE A 67 9.29 -19.04 -31.76
N SER A 68 10.42 -19.61 -31.30
CA SER A 68 10.59 -21.05 -31.10
C SER A 68 11.49 -21.30 -29.88
N VAL A 69 11.08 -22.27 -29.05
CA VAL A 69 11.83 -22.73 -27.87
C VAL A 69 11.97 -24.24 -27.99
N PRO A 70 13.08 -24.74 -28.55
CA PRO A 70 13.35 -26.16 -28.67
C PRO A 70 13.87 -26.77 -27.37
N ASN A 71 14.01 -28.11 -27.35
CA ASN A 71 14.60 -28.89 -26.29
C ASN A 71 13.91 -28.71 -24.92
N LEU A 72 12.58 -28.69 -24.90
CA LEU A 72 11.78 -28.68 -23.68
C LEU A 72 11.45 -30.11 -23.26
N ALA A 73 11.49 -30.40 -21.98
CA ALA A 73 11.03 -31.69 -21.44
C ALA A 73 9.51 -31.80 -21.61
N PRO A 74 8.96 -33.00 -21.87
CA PRO A 74 7.50 -33.20 -21.85
C PRO A 74 6.92 -32.80 -20.50
N GLY A 75 5.73 -32.15 -20.50
CA GLY A 75 5.11 -31.72 -19.26
C GLY A 75 4.19 -30.50 -19.41
N GLY A 76 3.70 -29.98 -18.29
CA GLY A 76 2.91 -28.76 -18.21
C GLY A 76 3.79 -27.52 -18.21
N TYR A 77 3.37 -26.48 -18.97
CA TYR A 77 4.11 -25.23 -19.09
C TYR A 77 3.23 -24.01 -18.92
N ALA A 78 3.82 -22.97 -18.34
CA ALA A 78 3.32 -21.60 -18.40
C ALA A 78 4.16 -20.78 -19.37
N VAL A 79 3.51 -19.93 -20.16
CA VAL A 79 4.16 -19.00 -21.09
C VAL A 79 3.70 -17.59 -20.80
N ASP A 80 4.65 -16.70 -20.55
CA ASP A 80 4.44 -15.28 -20.37
C ASP A 80 5.01 -14.52 -21.57
N VAL A 81 4.22 -13.56 -22.09
CA VAL A 81 4.62 -12.69 -23.20
C VAL A 81 4.66 -11.26 -22.72
N PHE A 82 5.80 -10.60 -22.87
CA PHE A 82 6.03 -9.23 -22.43
C PHE A 82 6.41 -8.34 -23.62
N VAL A 83 5.68 -7.25 -23.77
CA VAL A 83 5.96 -6.22 -24.77
C VAL A 83 5.71 -4.87 -24.14
N PRO A 84 6.66 -3.91 -24.19
CA PRO A 84 6.45 -2.56 -23.67
C PRO A 84 5.21 -1.91 -24.30
N GLY A 85 4.31 -1.38 -23.45
CA GLY A 85 3.06 -0.77 -23.88
C GLY A 85 1.88 -1.75 -24.06
N PHE A 86 2.07 -3.02 -23.74
CA PHE A 86 1.01 -4.04 -23.78
C PHE A 86 0.90 -4.77 -22.44
N ASP A 87 -0.32 -5.26 -22.14
CA ASP A 87 -0.53 -6.12 -20.97
C ASP A 87 0.29 -7.42 -21.12
N THR A 88 0.81 -7.91 -20.02
CA THR A 88 1.45 -9.23 -20.00
C THR A 88 0.41 -10.31 -20.26
N VAL A 89 0.60 -11.08 -21.32
CA VAL A 89 -0.26 -12.23 -21.64
C VAL A 89 0.36 -13.48 -21.02
N ARG A 90 -0.37 -14.13 -20.11
CA ARG A 90 0.03 -15.40 -19.51
C ARG A 90 -0.89 -16.52 -19.95
N ARG A 91 -0.29 -17.66 -20.34
CA ARG A 91 -0.98 -18.91 -20.62
C ARG A 91 -0.37 -20.05 -19.81
N THR A 92 -1.19 -20.77 -19.02
CA THR A 92 -0.74 -21.80 -18.06
C THR A 92 -1.24 -23.21 -18.37
N ASP A 93 -2.01 -23.36 -19.44
CA ASP A 93 -2.67 -24.61 -19.84
C ASP A 93 -1.93 -25.40 -20.93
N LEU A 94 -0.65 -25.08 -21.18
CA LEU A 94 0.12 -25.71 -22.23
C LEU A 94 0.70 -27.05 -21.76
N ARG A 95 0.43 -28.10 -22.52
CA ARG A 95 0.98 -29.44 -22.28
C ARG A 95 1.84 -29.87 -23.45
N LEU A 96 3.13 -29.99 -23.24
CA LEU A 96 4.08 -30.45 -24.23
C LEU A 96 4.23 -31.97 -24.15
N THR A 97 4.11 -32.63 -25.27
CA THR A 97 4.31 -34.09 -25.45
C THR A 97 5.65 -34.38 -26.08
N ALA A 98 6.24 -35.52 -25.74
CA ALA A 98 7.55 -35.92 -26.23
C ALA A 98 7.62 -35.94 -27.78
N GLY A 99 8.65 -35.30 -28.34
CA GLY A 99 8.96 -35.26 -29.75
C GLY A 99 8.02 -34.39 -30.60
N GLN A 100 7.06 -33.67 -30.00
CA GLN A 100 6.09 -32.82 -30.72
C GLN A 100 6.45 -31.33 -30.67
N THR A 101 6.00 -30.60 -31.68
CA THR A 101 6.00 -29.15 -31.69
C THR A 101 4.60 -28.64 -31.37
N GLU A 102 4.43 -27.98 -30.25
CA GLU A 102 3.19 -27.27 -29.88
C GLU A 102 3.23 -25.85 -30.43
N SER A 103 2.18 -25.43 -31.10
CA SER A 103 2.09 -24.09 -31.69
C SER A 103 1.03 -23.25 -31.01
N VAL A 104 1.42 -22.05 -30.51
CA VAL A 104 0.55 -21.14 -29.79
C VAL A 104 0.57 -19.74 -30.39
N SER A 105 -0.56 -19.05 -30.35
CA SER A 105 -0.65 -17.65 -30.77
C SER A 105 -1.06 -16.80 -29.59
N PHE A 106 -0.36 -15.69 -29.40
CA PHE A 106 -0.66 -14.67 -28.39
C PHE A 106 -1.10 -13.39 -29.07
N ARG A 107 -2.27 -12.89 -28.70
CA ARG A 107 -2.73 -11.56 -29.08
C ARG A 107 -2.61 -10.65 -27.88
N LEU A 108 -1.84 -9.58 -28.03
CA LEU A 108 -1.61 -8.61 -26.97
C LEU A 108 -2.81 -7.67 -26.83
N THR A 109 -3.02 -7.17 -25.62
CA THR A 109 -3.87 -6.02 -25.32
C THR A 109 -2.98 -4.88 -24.86
N VAL A 110 -3.31 -3.63 -25.25
CA VAL A 110 -2.50 -2.47 -24.87
C VAL A 110 -2.58 -2.30 -23.35
N ALA A 111 -1.41 -2.19 -22.70
CA ALA A 111 -1.30 -2.01 -21.27
C ALA A 111 -1.95 -0.71 -20.80
N ASN A 112 -2.48 -0.73 -19.60
CA ASN A 112 -2.94 0.49 -18.93
C ASN A 112 -1.75 1.44 -18.73
N ILE A 113 -1.84 2.69 -19.16
CA ILE A 113 -0.70 3.64 -19.15
C ILE A 113 -0.27 3.99 -17.73
N THR A 114 -1.16 3.83 -16.76
CA THR A 114 -0.85 3.93 -15.32
C THR A 114 -0.06 2.72 -14.79
N GLU A 115 0.01 1.61 -15.54
CA GLU A 115 0.60 0.35 -15.13
C GLU A 115 1.82 -0.06 -15.98
N THR A 116 2.58 0.87 -16.56
CA THR A 116 3.81 0.47 -17.26
C THR A 116 4.88 0.04 -16.27
N VAL A 117 4.58 -1.01 -15.52
CA VAL A 117 5.60 -1.80 -14.86
C VAL A 117 6.12 -2.78 -15.89
N THR A 118 7.17 -2.38 -16.59
CA THR A 118 7.91 -3.29 -17.48
C THR A 118 8.59 -4.32 -16.60
N VAL A 119 7.94 -5.46 -16.37
CA VAL A 119 8.61 -6.65 -15.82
C VAL A 119 9.55 -7.17 -16.92
N SER A 120 10.73 -6.62 -16.97
CA SER A 120 11.77 -7.12 -17.87
C SER A 120 12.17 -8.53 -17.45
N ALA A 121 12.34 -9.42 -18.42
CA ALA A 121 12.83 -10.80 -18.36
C ALA A 121 12.48 -11.56 -17.06
N ALA A 122 11.59 -12.55 -17.14
CA ALA A 122 11.06 -13.31 -16.02
C ALA A 122 12.13 -13.68 -14.99
N LEU A 123 12.04 -13.03 -13.85
CA LEU A 123 12.77 -13.49 -12.67
C LEU A 123 12.17 -14.84 -12.23
N PRO A 124 12.93 -15.78 -11.73
CA PRO A 124 12.42 -16.98 -11.10
C PRO A 124 11.41 -16.64 -9.99
N ALA A 125 10.46 -17.51 -9.73
CA ALA A 125 9.37 -17.29 -8.78
C ALA A 125 9.85 -16.80 -7.40
N ALA A 126 11.03 -17.27 -6.95
CA ALA A 126 11.62 -16.82 -5.69
C ALA A 126 11.99 -15.32 -5.67
N ALA A 127 12.43 -14.76 -6.80
CA ALA A 127 12.78 -13.35 -6.89
C ALA A 127 11.54 -12.47 -7.15
N VAL A 128 10.54 -12.97 -7.88
CA VAL A 128 9.26 -12.27 -8.08
C VAL A 128 8.55 -12.03 -6.74
N ALA A 129 8.74 -12.95 -5.80
CA ALA A 129 8.17 -12.88 -4.46
C ALA A 129 9.02 -12.07 -3.45
N ALA A 130 10.04 -11.35 -3.90
CA ALA A 130 10.78 -10.40 -3.05
C ALA A 130 9.87 -9.24 -2.60
N PRO A 131 10.14 -8.62 -1.43
CA PRO A 131 9.36 -7.53 -0.88
C PRO A 131 9.14 -6.35 -1.82
N SER A 132 10.16 -6.03 -2.62
CA SER A 132 10.08 -5.02 -3.68
C SER A 132 11.13 -5.30 -4.75
N GLN A 133 11.00 -4.67 -5.91
CA GLN A 133 11.86 -4.87 -7.06
C GLN A 133 12.07 -3.58 -7.83
N ALA A 134 13.31 -3.32 -8.20
CA ALA A 134 13.68 -2.24 -9.12
C ALA A 134 13.47 -2.62 -10.59
N SER A 135 13.29 -1.62 -11.44
CA SER A 135 13.12 -1.76 -12.90
C SER A 135 14.24 -1.08 -13.67
N LEU A 136 14.76 -1.74 -14.72
CA LEU A 136 15.67 -1.10 -15.67
C LEU A 136 15.07 0.11 -16.42
N THR A 137 13.77 0.28 -16.37
CA THR A 137 13.06 1.42 -16.97
C THR A 137 12.70 2.49 -15.96
N ALA A 138 13.13 2.35 -14.70
CA ALA A 138 12.89 3.34 -13.66
C ALA A 138 13.48 4.70 -14.07
N ARG A 139 12.72 5.76 -13.83
CA ARG A 139 13.10 7.16 -14.08
C ARG A 139 13.30 7.93 -12.78
N SER A 140 12.98 7.29 -11.67
CA SER A 140 13.08 7.76 -10.30
C SER A 140 13.31 6.58 -9.37
N ALA A 141 13.53 6.82 -8.07
CA ALA A 141 13.56 5.79 -7.05
C ALA A 141 12.18 5.13 -6.91
N GLN A 142 11.95 4.08 -7.66
CA GLN A 142 10.68 3.38 -7.79
C GLN A 142 10.84 1.88 -7.58
N SER A 143 9.99 1.30 -6.77
CA SER A 143 9.94 -0.14 -6.50
C SER A 143 8.57 -0.72 -6.79
N LEU A 144 8.53 -1.91 -7.40
CA LEU A 144 7.33 -2.70 -7.60
C LEU A 144 7.20 -3.73 -6.48
N ILE A 145 6.03 -3.82 -5.87
CA ILE A 145 5.65 -4.86 -4.91
C ILE A 145 4.63 -5.77 -5.57
N SER A 146 5.00 -7.04 -5.75
CA SER A 146 4.25 -8.00 -6.54
C SER A 146 3.07 -8.62 -5.79
N ASN A 147 2.11 -9.17 -6.53
CA ASN A 147 1.02 -9.98 -5.98
C ASN A 147 1.55 -11.20 -5.22
N GLU A 148 2.63 -11.82 -5.69
CA GLU A 148 3.25 -12.97 -5.05
C GLU A 148 3.75 -12.63 -3.65
N TYR A 149 4.40 -11.46 -3.46
CA TYR A 149 4.80 -11.01 -2.14
C TYR A 149 3.59 -10.74 -1.25
N ILE A 150 2.62 -9.96 -1.74
CA ILE A 150 1.42 -9.60 -0.97
C ILE A 150 0.67 -10.85 -0.50
N ARG A 151 0.44 -11.81 -1.40
CA ARG A 151 -0.30 -13.05 -1.08
C ARG A 151 0.47 -14.03 -0.20
N ASN A 152 1.79 -14.05 -0.29
CA ASN A 152 2.61 -15.07 0.38
C ASN A 152 3.22 -14.58 1.68
N TYR A 153 3.55 -13.29 1.78
CA TYR A 153 4.45 -12.77 2.80
C TYR A 153 3.92 -11.53 3.53
N THR A 154 2.59 -11.36 3.58
CA THR A 154 1.91 -10.44 4.51
C THR A 154 0.97 -11.21 5.42
N SER A 155 0.50 -10.63 6.52
CA SER A 155 -0.52 -11.25 7.38
C SER A 155 -1.85 -11.42 6.62
N PRO A 156 -2.64 -12.47 6.87
CA PRO A 156 -3.97 -12.60 6.28
C PRO A 156 -4.92 -11.44 6.59
N VAL A 157 -4.72 -10.72 7.67
CA VAL A 157 -5.55 -9.57 8.09
C VAL A 157 -4.91 -8.22 7.79
N SER A 158 -3.78 -8.20 7.05
CA SER A 158 -3.03 -6.99 6.76
C SER A 158 -3.80 -5.98 5.91
N ASP A 159 -3.29 -4.78 5.91
CA ASP A 159 -3.63 -3.67 5.05
C ASP A 159 -2.40 -3.23 4.21
N TYR A 160 -2.50 -2.13 3.48
CA TYR A 160 -1.40 -1.65 2.63
C TYR A 160 -0.13 -1.30 3.41
N SER A 161 -0.22 -0.98 4.69
CA SER A 161 0.95 -0.61 5.48
C SER A 161 1.93 -1.77 5.62
N GLN A 162 1.43 -2.99 5.84
CA GLN A 162 2.29 -4.17 5.86
C GLN A 162 2.84 -4.52 4.47
N VAL A 163 2.09 -4.23 3.41
CA VAL A 163 2.57 -4.39 2.03
C VAL A 163 3.84 -3.56 1.79
N LEU A 164 3.87 -2.33 2.33
CA LEU A 164 5.02 -1.40 2.20
C LEU A 164 6.13 -1.66 3.21
N GLN A 165 5.89 -2.43 4.27
CA GLN A 165 6.75 -2.51 5.47
C GLN A 165 8.21 -2.85 5.18
N MET A 166 8.47 -3.74 4.23
CA MET A 166 9.82 -4.21 3.92
C MET A 166 10.50 -3.45 2.77
N ALA A 167 9.82 -2.47 2.16
CA ALA A 167 10.40 -1.65 1.08
C ALA A 167 11.52 -0.72 1.60
N PRO A 168 12.40 -0.21 0.71
CA PRO A 168 13.49 0.69 1.10
C PRO A 168 13.00 1.95 1.81
N GLY A 169 13.71 2.39 2.84
CA GLY A 169 13.46 3.62 3.57
C GLY A 169 12.19 3.65 4.43
N THR A 170 11.35 2.61 4.40
CA THR A 170 10.04 2.61 5.08
C THR A 170 10.12 2.11 6.51
N PHE A 171 9.22 2.61 7.35
CA PHE A 171 8.83 1.94 8.59
C PHE A 171 7.36 2.25 8.92
N ASN A 172 6.75 1.41 9.75
CA ASN A 172 5.35 1.53 10.10
C ASN A 172 5.20 1.69 11.61
N VAL A 173 4.24 2.53 11.99
CA VAL A 173 3.81 2.68 13.38
C VAL A 173 2.47 1.98 13.54
N SER A 174 2.49 0.79 14.15
CA SER A 174 1.30 -0.02 14.43
C SER A 174 1.28 -0.43 15.90
N ALA A 175 0.24 0.00 16.62
CA ALA A 175 0.13 -0.26 18.05
C ALA A 175 -0.50 -1.62 18.38
N ASN A 176 -1.39 -2.10 17.52
CA ASN A 176 -2.21 -3.30 17.77
C ASN A 176 -1.88 -4.48 16.86
N GLY A 177 -0.89 -4.33 15.98
CA GLY A 177 -0.44 -5.36 15.03
C GLY A 177 -0.90 -5.11 13.58
N PRO A 178 -0.40 -5.89 12.60
CA PRO A 178 -0.69 -5.72 11.18
C PRO A 178 -2.19 -5.84 10.88
N GLY A 179 -2.77 -4.77 10.29
CA GLY A 179 -4.19 -4.70 9.95
C GLY A 179 -5.15 -4.59 11.13
N LEU A 180 -4.64 -4.49 12.37
CA LEU A 180 -5.41 -4.38 13.60
C LEU A 180 -5.36 -2.97 14.20
N GLY A 181 -5.33 -1.95 13.40
CA GLY A 181 -5.32 -0.55 13.80
C GLY A 181 -4.97 0.37 12.64
N ASP A 182 -5.16 1.68 12.86
CA ASP A 182 -4.76 2.71 11.90
C ASP A 182 -3.24 2.84 11.89
N THR A 183 -2.59 2.10 11.01
CA THR A 183 -1.13 2.07 10.88
C THR A 183 -0.66 3.22 10.01
N LYS A 184 0.35 3.95 10.49
CA LYS A 184 1.01 5.02 9.72
C LYS A 184 2.32 4.53 9.14
N THR A 185 2.52 4.82 7.85
CA THR A 185 3.76 4.49 7.12
C THR A 185 4.59 5.75 6.94
N PHE A 186 5.89 5.62 7.18
CA PHE A 186 6.88 6.69 7.05
C PHE A 186 8.00 6.25 6.11
N PHE A 187 8.55 7.18 5.36
CA PHE A 187 9.77 6.96 4.56
C PHE A 187 10.48 8.28 4.27
N ARG A 188 11.81 8.30 4.28
CA ARG A 188 12.66 9.49 4.04
C ARG A 188 12.27 10.70 4.91
N GLY A 189 11.73 10.49 6.12
CA GLY A 189 11.22 11.56 6.98
C GLY A 189 9.80 12.04 6.65
N PHE A 190 9.19 11.54 5.58
CA PHE A 190 7.79 11.83 5.25
C PHE A 190 6.84 11.01 6.11
N LYS A 191 5.84 11.68 6.68
CA LYS A 191 4.71 11.05 7.37
C LYS A 191 3.51 10.87 6.43
N ASP A 192 2.56 10.05 6.83
CA ASP A 192 1.26 9.96 6.16
C ASP A 192 0.62 11.36 6.04
N GLY A 193 0.09 11.67 4.85
CA GLY A 193 -0.39 12.99 4.47
C GLY A 193 0.64 13.85 3.73
N GLN A 194 1.89 13.43 3.65
CA GLN A 194 2.97 14.11 2.93
C GLN A 194 3.35 13.41 1.60
N TYR A 195 2.68 12.34 1.26
CA TYR A 195 2.79 11.61 0.00
C TYR A 195 1.40 11.25 -0.53
N SER A 196 1.28 11.07 -1.83
CA SER A 196 0.03 10.67 -2.46
C SER A 196 -0.17 9.17 -2.38
N MET A 197 -1.40 8.74 -2.10
CA MET A 197 -1.81 7.36 -2.30
C MET A 197 -2.98 7.29 -3.26
N THR A 198 -2.91 6.35 -4.19
CA THR A 198 -3.97 6.09 -5.15
C THR A 198 -4.36 4.62 -5.16
N TYR A 199 -5.60 4.33 -5.49
CA TYR A 199 -6.07 3.00 -5.83
C TYR A 199 -6.54 3.00 -7.27
N ASP A 200 -5.91 2.19 -8.11
CA ASP A 200 -6.09 2.22 -9.58
C ASP A 200 -5.91 3.63 -10.19
N GLY A 201 -4.99 4.43 -9.61
CA GLY A 201 -4.69 5.80 -10.04
C GLY A 201 -5.68 6.86 -9.54
N ILE A 202 -6.60 6.54 -8.63
CA ILE A 202 -7.56 7.47 -8.03
C ILE A 202 -7.12 7.80 -6.60
N PRO A 203 -6.88 9.08 -6.23
CA PRO A 203 -6.52 9.47 -4.86
C PRO A 203 -7.63 9.20 -3.85
N PHE A 204 -7.27 8.68 -2.66
CA PHE A 204 -8.24 8.33 -1.60
C PHE A 204 -7.89 8.93 -0.21
N ASN A 205 -7.26 10.07 -0.19
CA ASN A 205 -6.92 10.83 1.03
C ASN A 205 -8.13 11.38 1.79
N ASP A 206 -7.96 11.67 3.08
CA ASP A 206 -8.90 12.46 3.87
C ASP A 206 -8.95 13.92 3.37
N THR A 207 -10.04 14.61 3.61
CA THR A 207 -10.27 16.01 3.21
C THR A 207 -9.80 17.02 4.25
N ASN A 208 -9.74 16.60 5.49
CA ASN A 208 -9.30 17.42 6.62
C ASN A 208 -7.77 17.60 6.65
N ASP A 209 -7.07 16.50 6.62
CA ASP A 209 -5.63 16.39 6.39
C ASP A 209 -5.45 15.38 5.25
N PRO A 210 -4.55 15.56 4.29
CA PRO A 210 -4.44 14.63 3.16
C PRO A 210 -3.86 13.26 3.57
N THR A 211 -4.19 12.79 4.77
CA THR A 211 -3.78 11.51 5.36
C THR A 211 -4.61 10.35 4.83
N HIS A 212 -4.14 9.14 5.11
CA HIS A 212 -4.78 7.90 4.73
C HIS A 212 -5.01 7.04 5.97
N HIS A 213 -6.14 6.32 6.00
CA HIS A 213 -6.49 5.42 7.08
C HIS A 213 -6.31 3.97 6.61
N SER A 214 -5.24 3.32 7.05
CA SER A 214 -4.81 2.01 6.54
C SER A 214 -5.85 0.90 6.73
N TRP A 215 -6.68 1.01 7.74
CA TRP A 215 -7.62 -0.02 8.17
C TRP A 215 -9.04 0.09 7.60
N VAL A 216 -9.36 1.14 6.76
CA VAL A 216 -10.75 1.47 6.40
C VAL A 216 -11.10 1.48 4.92
N PHE A 217 -10.17 1.25 3.98
CA PHE A 217 -10.50 1.27 2.56
C PHE A 217 -10.18 -0.05 1.84
N PHE A 218 -8.94 -0.48 1.88
CA PHE A 218 -8.45 -1.58 1.04
C PHE A 218 -7.70 -2.62 1.87
N PRO A 219 -8.36 -3.72 2.29
CA PRO A 219 -7.65 -4.89 2.83
C PRO A 219 -6.62 -5.41 1.82
N ALA A 220 -5.51 -5.97 2.29
CA ALA A 220 -4.45 -6.46 1.41
C ALA A 220 -4.93 -7.51 0.39
N GLN A 221 -6.04 -8.20 0.68
CA GLN A 221 -6.68 -9.15 -0.25
C GLN A 221 -7.15 -8.50 -1.55
N THR A 222 -7.57 -7.25 -1.51
CA THR A 222 -8.04 -6.51 -2.69
C THR A 222 -6.90 -5.93 -3.53
N ILE A 223 -5.67 -5.91 -3.00
CA ILE A 223 -4.49 -5.34 -3.65
C ILE A 223 -3.81 -6.41 -4.51
N GLY A 224 -3.69 -6.16 -5.80
CA GLY A 224 -3.00 -7.03 -6.76
C GLY A 224 -1.49 -6.77 -6.81
N SER A 225 -1.09 -5.50 -6.81
CA SER A 225 0.31 -5.06 -6.76
C SER A 225 0.39 -3.64 -6.26
N THR A 226 1.60 -3.14 -6.03
CA THR A 226 1.82 -1.76 -5.60
C THR A 226 3.03 -1.19 -6.29
N VAL A 227 2.89 0.03 -6.83
CA VAL A 227 4.02 0.84 -7.30
C VAL A 227 4.32 1.87 -6.22
N PHE A 228 5.52 1.82 -5.69
CA PHE A 228 6.00 2.72 -4.66
C PHE A 228 7.11 3.61 -5.21
N GLU A 229 6.84 4.90 -5.35
CA GLU A 229 7.75 5.92 -5.85
C GLU A 229 8.13 6.87 -4.72
N ARG A 230 9.43 7.00 -4.45
CA ARG A 230 9.99 7.81 -3.35
C ARG A 230 10.47 9.17 -3.84
N SER A 231 9.64 9.82 -4.66
CA SER A 231 9.86 11.16 -5.23
C SER A 231 8.54 11.79 -5.62
N PRO A 232 8.47 13.11 -5.90
CA PRO A 232 7.25 13.75 -6.39
C PRO A 232 6.67 13.14 -7.68
N GLY A 233 7.40 12.26 -8.32
CA GLY A 233 7.02 11.65 -9.58
C GLY A 233 7.17 12.58 -10.77
N SER A 234 6.55 12.20 -11.88
CA SER A 234 6.45 13.06 -13.07
C SER A 234 5.24 14.00 -12.98
N ALA A 235 5.03 14.85 -13.99
CA ALA A 235 3.85 15.71 -14.05
C ALA A 235 2.53 14.91 -14.01
N ALA A 236 2.53 13.67 -14.49
CA ALA A 236 1.37 12.77 -14.46
C ALA A 236 1.04 12.17 -13.07
N SER A 237 1.90 12.32 -12.08
CA SER A 237 1.63 11.89 -10.69
C SER A 237 0.68 12.87 -10.02
N ILE A 238 -0.56 12.46 -9.77
CA ILE A 238 -1.64 13.30 -9.24
C ILE A 238 -1.84 13.08 -7.74
N GLY A 239 -2.49 14.04 -7.08
CA GLY A 239 -2.88 13.95 -5.68
C GLY A 239 -2.76 15.27 -4.93
N PRO A 240 -3.38 15.40 -3.75
CA PRO A 240 -3.35 16.62 -2.94
C PRO A 240 -1.98 16.88 -2.30
N SER A 241 -1.21 15.80 -2.08
CA SER A 241 0.11 15.84 -1.45
C SER A 241 1.04 14.95 -2.26
N THR A 242 1.97 15.53 -3.02
CA THR A 242 2.86 14.79 -3.92
C THR A 242 4.33 14.97 -3.61
N TYR A 243 4.69 15.79 -2.64
CA TYR A 243 6.09 16.15 -2.44
C TYR A 243 6.94 15.04 -1.82
N GLY A 244 6.34 14.15 -1.03
CA GLY A 244 7.03 13.00 -0.45
C GLY A 244 7.19 11.82 -1.38
N GLY A 245 6.31 11.70 -2.36
CA GLY A 245 6.28 10.55 -3.24
C GLY A 245 4.87 10.08 -3.54
N SER A 246 4.75 8.87 -4.09
CA SER A 246 3.46 8.25 -4.36
C SER A 246 3.45 6.74 -4.12
N VAL A 247 2.30 6.24 -3.68
CA VAL A 247 1.99 4.82 -3.55
C VAL A 247 0.76 4.54 -4.39
N ASN A 248 0.91 3.84 -5.50
CA ASN A 248 -0.22 3.41 -6.30
C ASN A 248 -0.55 1.95 -5.98
N LEU A 249 -1.67 1.72 -5.29
CA LEU A 249 -2.25 0.42 -5.04
C LEU A 249 -3.05 0.02 -6.28
N ILE A 250 -2.75 -1.13 -6.83
CA ILE A 250 -3.40 -1.65 -8.03
C ILE A 250 -4.34 -2.77 -7.61
N SER A 251 -5.59 -2.70 -8.03
CA SER A 251 -6.58 -3.73 -7.73
C SER A 251 -6.22 -5.06 -8.39
N ARG A 252 -6.79 -6.14 -7.89
CA ARG A 252 -6.56 -7.47 -8.46
C ARG A 252 -7.04 -7.57 -9.90
N SER A 253 -6.27 -8.29 -10.70
CA SER A 253 -6.58 -8.52 -12.11
C SER A 253 -7.74 -9.51 -12.27
N LEU A 254 -8.59 -9.25 -13.24
CA LEU A 254 -9.62 -10.18 -13.69
C LEU A 254 -8.97 -11.34 -14.45
N LEU A 255 -9.25 -12.58 -14.03
CA LEU A 255 -8.67 -13.77 -14.61
C LEU A 255 -9.41 -14.18 -15.90
N SER A 256 -8.71 -14.90 -16.78
CA SER A 256 -9.32 -15.54 -17.96
C SER A 256 -10.09 -16.79 -17.60
N ASP A 257 -9.72 -17.46 -16.50
CA ASP A 257 -10.30 -18.69 -16.02
C ASP A 257 -11.11 -18.47 -14.75
N ARG A 258 -12.07 -19.36 -14.53
CA ARG A 258 -12.90 -19.32 -13.33
C ARG A 258 -12.10 -19.70 -12.09
N LEU A 259 -12.20 -18.90 -11.02
CA LEU A 259 -11.58 -19.14 -9.73
C LEU A 259 -12.60 -18.94 -8.61
N LEU A 260 -12.65 -19.87 -7.69
CA LEU A 260 -13.27 -19.69 -6.38
C LEU A 260 -12.22 -20.03 -5.33
N ASN A 261 -11.88 -19.06 -4.50
CA ASN A 261 -10.93 -19.21 -3.40
C ASN A 261 -11.62 -18.82 -2.10
N ALA A 262 -11.52 -19.69 -1.08
CA ALA A 262 -12.02 -19.39 0.25
C ALA A 262 -10.88 -19.53 1.27
N THR A 263 -10.73 -18.54 2.12
CA THR A 263 -9.70 -18.48 3.15
C THR A 263 -10.36 -18.42 4.53
N VAL A 264 -9.95 -19.32 5.42
CA VAL A 264 -10.29 -19.27 6.85
C VAL A 264 -8.99 -19.14 7.62
N SER A 265 -8.92 -18.16 8.49
CA SER A 265 -7.72 -17.90 9.30
C SER A 265 -8.08 -17.74 10.77
N TYR A 266 -7.23 -18.29 11.62
CA TYR A 266 -7.32 -18.13 13.07
C TYR A 266 -5.93 -17.80 13.64
N GLY A 267 -5.84 -16.85 14.55
CA GLY A 267 -4.57 -16.39 15.07
C GLY A 267 -4.60 -15.86 16.49
N SER A 268 -3.53 -15.19 16.90
CA SER A 268 -3.39 -14.56 18.21
C SER A 268 -4.51 -13.57 18.48
N PHE A 269 -4.84 -13.35 19.75
CA PHE A 269 -5.88 -12.40 20.20
C PHE A 269 -7.26 -12.72 19.63
N ASP A 270 -7.60 -14.01 19.54
CA ASP A 270 -8.83 -14.55 18.94
C ASP A 270 -9.12 -13.94 17.54
N THR A 271 -8.07 -13.62 16.80
CA THR A 271 -8.24 -13.05 15.47
C THR A 271 -8.74 -14.10 14.51
N ARG A 272 -9.87 -13.82 13.87
CA ARG A 272 -10.56 -14.69 12.91
C ARG A 272 -10.77 -13.95 11.62
N LEU A 273 -10.54 -14.63 10.51
CA LEU A 273 -10.83 -14.13 9.18
C LEU A 273 -11.57 -15.19 8.38
N PHE A 274 -12.62 -14.77 7.74
CA PHE A 274 -13.26 -15.48 6.64
C PHE A 274 -13.24 -14.61 5.41
N ASP A 275 -12.75 -15.14 4.28
CA ASP A 275 -12.58 -14.41 3.04
C ASP A 275 -12.94 -15.33 1.86
N VAL A 276 -13.72 -14.80 0.91
CA VAL A 276 -14.14 -15.50 -0.29
C VAL A 276 -13.90 -14.62 -1.50
N GLU A 277 -13.08 -15.13 -2.41
CA GLU A 277 -12.80 -14.54 -3.70
C GLU A 277 -13.43 -15.39 -4.80
N PHE A 278 -14.15 -14.74 -5.71
CA PHE A 278 -14.66 -15.36 -6.92
C PHE A 278 -14.21 -14.58 -8.15
N ASN A 279 -13.80 -15.31 -9.17
CA ASN A 279 -13.48 -14.77 -10.49
C ASN A 279 -14.24 -15.60 -11.53
N SER A 280 -15.03 -14.95 -12.36
CA SER A 280 -15.90 -15.63 -13.31
C SER A 280 -15.15 -16.30 -14.47
N GLY A 281 -13.90 -15.88 -14.72
CA GLY A 281 -13.27 -16.10 -16.01
C GLY A 281 -13.99 -15.30 -17.10
N ARG A 282 -13.77 -15.66 -18.34
CA ARG A 282 -14.47 -15.06 -19.49
C ARG A 282 -15.93 -15.51 -19.51
N LEU A 283 -16.84 -14.56 -19.64
CA LEU A 283 -18.29 -14.75 -19.69
C LEU A 283 -18.82 -14.52 -21.11
N GLY A 284 -19.89 -15.24 -21.45
CA GLY A 284 -20.52 -15.18 -22.77
C GLY A 284 -19.79 -16.02 -23.84
N ALA A 285 -20.44 -16.25 -24.97
CA ALA A 285 -19.84 -16.97 -26.08
C ALA A 285 -18.71 -16.17 -26.76
N ASP A 286 -18.75 -14.86 -26.65
CA ASP A 286 -17.76 -13.91 -27.18
C ASP A 286 -16.56 -13.70 -26.24
N GLY A 287 -16.70 -14.05 -24.93
CA GLY A 287 -15.64 -13.90 -23.95
C GLY A 287 -15.29 -12.45 -23.58
N HIS A 288 -16.11 -11.48 -23.95
CA HIS A 288 -15.86 -10.05 -23.79
C HIS A 288 -16.04 -9.53 -22.35
N SER A 289 -16.75 -10.28 -21.52
CA SER A 289 -17.06 -9.88 -20.13
C SER A 289 -16.28 -10.69 -19.13
N ARG A 290 -15.85 -10.05 -18.04
CA ARG A 290 -15.22 -10.68 -16.87
C ARG A 290 -15.72 -9.99 -15.60
N PHE A 291 -15.84 -10.76 -14.53
CA PHE A 291 -16.31 -10.27 -13.24
C PHE A 291 -15.56 -10.96 -12.11
N MET A 292 -15.29 -10.22 -11.05
CA MET A 292 -14.79 -10.77 -9.78
C MET A 292 -15.46 -10.08 -8.59
N PHE A 293 -15.52 -10.79 -7.47
CA PHE A 293 -15.80 -10.19 -6.17
C PHE A 293 -14.91 -10.80 -5.09
N ASP A 294 -14.78 -10.07 -3.99
CA ASP A 294 -14.11 -10.47 -2.76
C ASP A 294 -15.00 -10.05 -1.58
N ALA A 295 -15.21 -10.97 -0.63
CA ALA A 295 -16.00 -10.72 0.57
C ALA A 295 -15.21 -11.19 1.79
N HIS A 296 -15.10 -10.32 2.79
CA HIS A 296 -14.18 -10.41 3.91
C HIS A 296 -14.88 -10.08 5.24
N ASP A 297 -14.79 -10.99 6.24
CA ASP A 297 -15.19 -10.74 7.64
C ASP A 297 -13.99 -11.03 8.55
N MET A 298 -13.56 -10.06 9.33
CA MET A 298 -12.45 -10.14 10.26
C MET A 298 -12.86 -9.64 11.64
N ARG A 299 -12.45 -10.37 12.69
CA ARG A 299 -12.61 -10.00 14.10
C ARG A 299 -11.35 -10.30 14.86
N SER A 300 -11.03 -9.44 15.84
CA SER A 300 -9.87 -9.61 16.72
C SER A 300 -10.13 -8.94 18.08
N ASP A 301 -9.62 -9.57 19.15
CA ASP A 301 -9.56 -8.91 20.45
C ASP A 301 -8.42 -7.87 20.55
N GLY A 302 -7.48 -7.89 19.57
CA GLY A 302 -6.33 -7.01 19.53
C GLY A 302 -5.23 -7.39 20.53
N TYR A 303 -4.02 -6.88 20.28
CA TYR A 303 -2.91 -7.04 21.22
C TYR A 303 -3.09 -6.19 22.49
N GLN A 304 -3.54 -4.94 22.30
CA GLN A 304 -3.76 -4.02 23.40
C GLN A 304 -5.06 -4.37 24.15
N THR A 305 -5.10 -4.16 25.48
CA THR A 305 -6.26 -4.52 26.30
C THR A 305 -7.53 -3.83 25.81
N PHE A 306 -8.58 -4.62 25.54
CA PHE A 306 -9.90 -4.18 25.08
C PHE A 306 -9.93 -3.41 23.76
N ASN A 307 -8.87 -3.49 22.96
CA ASN A 307 -8.79 -2.87 21.63
C ASN A 307 -9.39 -3.81 20.56
N TYR A 308 -10.68 -4.10 20.71
CA TYR A 308 -11.43 -4.94 19.80
C TYR A 308 -11.54 -4.33 18.41
N GLN A 309 -11.51 -5.16 17.38
CA GLN A 309 -11.72 -4.75 16.01
C GLN A 309 -12.60 -5.75 15.25
N ARG A 310 -13.56 -5.21 14.50
CA ARG A 310 -14.33 -5.94 13.49
C ARG A 310 -14.29 -5.17 12.19
N ARG A 311 -14.02 -5.88 11.09
CA ARG A 311 -13.97 -5.33 9.74
C ARG A 311 -14.74 -6.25 8.80
N GLU A 312 -15.71 -5.69 8.09
CA GLU A 312 -16.47 -6.34 7.05
C GLU A 312 -16.23 -5.58 5.75
N ALA A 313 -15.83 -6.28 4.68
CA ALA A 313 -15.57 -5.64 3.40
C ALA A 313 -16.12 -6.47 2.26
N PHE A 314 -16.57 -5.79 1.23
CA PHE A 314 -16.97 -6.37 -0.04
C PHE A 314 -16.42 -5.52 -1.17
N SER A 315 -15.79 -6.14 -2.15
CA SER A 315 -15.36 -5.48 -3.37
C SER A 315 -15.79 -6.26 -4.60
N ALA A 316 -16.11 -5.56 -5.69
CA ALA A 316 -16.46 -6.17 -6.96
C ALA A 316 -15.84 -5.39 -8.11
N LYS A 317 -15.41 -6.10 -9.15
CA LYS A 317 -14.86 -5.52 -10.38
C LYS A 317 -15.47 -6.22 -11.58
N TYR A 318 -15.99 -5.44 -12.51
CA TYR A 318 -16.51 -5.91 -13.79
C TYR A 318 -15.76 -5.23 -14.91
N GLN A 319 -15.46 -5.96 -15.98
CA GLN A 319 -14.87 -5.42 -17.19
C GLN A 319 -15.57 -5.97 -18.43
N TYR A 320 -15.89 -5.07 -19.34
CA TYR A 320 -16.39 -5.36 -20.67
C TYR A 320 -15.41 -4.85 -21.72
N THR A 321 -14.96 -5.72 -22.61
CA THR A 321 -13.99 -5.42 -23.67
C THR A 321 -14.66 -5.64 -25.04
N PRO A 322 -15.41 -4.63 -25.56
CA PRO A 322 -16.17 -4.79 -26.81
C PRO A 322 -15.30 -5.12 -28.01
N ASP A 323 -14.07 -4.65 -28.00
CA ASP A 323 -13.05 -4.89 -29.00
C ASP A 323 -11.64 -4.91 -28.37
N ALA A 324 -10.61 -5.17 -29.18
CA ALA A 324 -9.21 -5.21 -28.71
C ALA A 324 -8.67 -3.85 -28.24
N ASN A 325 -9.32 -2.74 -28.61
CA ASN A 325 -8.87 -1.38 -28.37
C ASN A 325 -9.67 -0.66 -27.30
N SER A 326 -10.75 -1.26 -26.78
CA SER A 326 -11.67 -0.62 -25.84
C SER A 326 -11.94 -1.49 -24.62
N ALA A 327 -12.05 -0.89 -23.45
CA ALA A 327 -12.48 -1.53 -22.22
C ALA A 327 -13.31 -0.57 -21.38
N VAL A 328 -14.41 -1.08 -20.82
CA VAL A 328 -15.17 -0.42 -19.76
C VAL A 328 -14.98 -1.22 -18.49
N THR A 329 -14.59 -0.55 -17.41
CA THR A 329 -14.38 -1.18 -16.10
C THR A 329 -15.28 -0.50 -15.06
N ALA A 330 -16.01 -1.28 -14.28
CA ALA A 330 -16.70 -0.81 -13.09
C ALA A 330 -16.09 -1.48 -11.86
N PHE A 331 -15.84 -0.70 -10.82
CA PHE A 331 -15.31 -1.16 -9.54
C PHE A 331 -16.10 -0.56 -8.39
N SER A 332 -16.36 -1.36 -7.36
CA SER A 332 -16.93 -0.93 -6.09
C SER A 332 -16.24 -1.64 -4.94
N SER A 333 -15.97 -0.90 -3.88
CA SER A 333 -15.46 -1.42 -2.60
C SER A 333 -16.23 -0.76 -1.45
N ILE A 334 -16.84 -1.57 -0.61
CA ILE A 334 -17.61 -1.13 0.55
C ILE A 334 -17.00 -1.78 1.78
N MET A 335 -16.75 -1.01 2.83
CA MET A 335 -16.21 -1.54 4.07
C MET A 335 -16.86 -0.90 5.30
N GLY A 336 -17.12 -1.72 6.31
CA GLY A 336 -17.49 -1.31 7.67
C GLY A 336 -16.41 -1.68 8.66
N LEU A 337 -15.96 -0.73 9.44
CA LEU A 337 -15.05 -0.92 10.55
C LEU A 337 -15.71 -0.51 11.86
N HIS A 338 -15.62 -1.40 12.87
CA HIS A 338 -15.87 -1.07 14.26
C HIS A 338 -14.63 -1.41 15.08
N SER A 339 -14.17 -0.47 15.91
CA SER A 339 -13.01 -0.69 16.78
C SER A 339 -13.18 0.05 18.09
N ASN A 340 -12.85 -0.63 19.21
CA ASN A 340 -12.72 0.02 20.50
C ASN A 340 -11.29 0.54 20.63
N THR A 341 -11.12 1.83 20.63
CA THR A 341 -9.81 2.48 20.79
C THR A 341 -10.01 3.90 21.26
N PRO A 342 -9.21 4.41 22.23
CA PRO A 342 -9.28 5.80 22.64
C PRO A 342 -8.72 6.70 21.53
N ASN A 343 -9.01 7.99 21.59
CA ASN A 343 -8.44 8.95 20.65
C ASN A 343 -6.90 8.95 20.71
N GLN A 344 -6.36 8.81 21.92
CA GLN A 344 -4.94 8.56 22.16
C GLN A 344 -4.65 7.06 21.98
N LYS A 345 -3.89 6.71 20.99
CA LYS A 345 -3.64 5.31 20.59
C LYS A 345 -2.49 4.64 21.38
N GLY A 346 -2.10 5.16 22.53
CA GLY A 346 -1.04 4.63 23.35
C GLY A 346 -1.29 4.85 24.84
N ALA A 347 -0.58 4.11 25.68
CA ALA A 347 -0.57 4.28 27.12
C ALA A 347 0.60 5.16 27.56
N THR A 348 0.48 5.83 28.70
CA THR A 348 1.59 6.56 29.31
C THR A 348 2.63 5.60 29.87
N ARG A 349 3.87 6.09 30.10
CA ARG A 349 4.93 5.31 30.77
C ARG A 349 4.48 4.81 32.14
N GLN A 350 3.78 5.65 32.91
CA GLN A 350 3.24 5.28 34.22
C GLN A 350 2.19 4.17 34.11
N GLN A 351 1.25 4.28 33.16
CA GLN A 351 0.23 3.23 32.93
C GLN A 351 0.86 1.90 32.51
N ILE A 352 1.88 1.93 31.66
CA ILE A 352 2.61 0.72 31.26
C ILE A 352 3.32 0.06 32.45
N GLN A 353 3.93 0.84 33.33
CA GLN A 353 4.56 0.32 34.55
C GLN A 353 3.54 -0.31 35.52
N GLN A 354 2.36 0.30 35.64
CA GLN A 354 1.32 -0.14 36.57
C GLN A 354 0.50 -1.33 36.04
N PHE A 355 0.13 -1.31 34.77
CA PHE A 355 -0.87 -2.24 34.20
C PHE A 355 -0.29 -3.21 33.17
N GLY A 356 0.98 -3.07 32.79
CA GLY A 356 1.64 -3.92 31.83
C GLY A 356 1.77 -3.32 30.43
N GLN A 357 2.56 -3.99 29.59
CA GLN A 357 3.03 -3.48 28.32
C GLN A 357 1.95 -3.38 27.24
N ASN A 358 0.88 -4.17 27.35
CA ASN A 358 -0.24 -4.19 26.41
C ASN A 358 -1.43 -3.34 26.91
N PHE A 359 -1.27 -2.59 27.97
CA PHE A 359 -2.34 -1.76 28.52
C PHE A 359 -2.74 -0.67 27.52
N LEU A 360 -4.04 -0.48 27.33
CA LEU A 360 -4.65 0.63 26.62
C LEU A 360 -5.96 1.06 27.28
N MET A 361 -6.86 0.12 27.49
CA MET A 361 -8.18 0.34 28.07
C MET A 361 -8.50 -0.70 29.15
N THR A 362 -9.62 -0.48 29.85
CA THR A 362 -10.11 -1.31 30.95
C THR A 362 -11.59 -1.64 30.77
N ASP A 363 -12.06 -2.67 31.48
CA ASP A 363 -13.47 -3.06 31.59
C ASP A 363 -14.15 -2.45 32.84
N VAL A 364 -13.49 -1.56 33.58
CA VAL A 364 -14.04 -0.90 34.77
C VAL A 364 -14.93 0.26 34.35
N PRO A 365 -16.28 0.23 34.58
CA PRO A 365 -17.22 1.24 34.08
C PRO A 365 -17.02 2.64 34.66
N THR A 366 -16.34 2.77 35.78
CA THR A 366 -16.03 4.05 36.41
C THR A 366 -14.72 4.67 35.93
N SER A 367 -13.96 3.94 35.10
CA SER A 367 -12.70 4.44 34.54
C SER A 367 -12.96 5.29 33.30
N PRO A 368 -12.24 6.41 33.10
CA PRO A 368 -12.26 7.15 31.86
C PRO A 368 -11.77 6.33 30.66
N LEU A 369 -10.95 5.31 30.90
CA LEU A 369 -10.47 4.36 29.87
C LEU A 369 -11.39 3.14 29.70
N TYR A 370 -12.63 3.19 30.21
CA TYR A 370 -13.58 2.10 29.97
C TYR A 370 -13.80 1.91 28.48
N TYR A 371 -13.61 0.68 27.98
CA TYR A 371 -13.56 0.41 26.53
C TYR A 371 -14.85 0.79 25.81
N ARG A 372 -16.03 0.74 26.49
CA ARG A 372 -17.30 1.12 25.88
C ARG A 372 -17.49 2.63 25.73
N PHE A 373 -16.66 3.44 26.39
CA PHE A 373 -16.64 4.90 26.20
C PHE A 373 -15.76 5.34 25.02
N ASN A 374 -15.01 4.40 24.43
CA ASN A 374 -13.98 4.68 23.45
C ASN A 374 -14.16 3.74 22.24
N PHE A 375 -14.72 4.25 21.16
CA PHE A 375 -14.94 3.46 19.95
C PHE A 375 -14.98 4.29 18.69
N TYR A 376 -14.74 3.62 17.56
CA TYR A 376 -14.91 4.10 16.19
C TYR A 376 -15.94 3.25 15.46
N HIS A 377 -16.75 3.90 14.64
CA HIS A 377 -17.60 3.26 13.65
C HIS A 377 -17.38 3.95 12.31
N ILE A 378 -16.81 3.25 11.34
CA ILE A 378 -16.34 3.84 10.09
C ILE A 378 -16.82 3.02 8.90
N PRO A 379 -18.00 3.29 8.35
CA PRO A 379 -18.39 2.83 7.03
C PRO A 379 -17.74 3.68 5.94
N THR A 380 -17.22 3.02 4.89
CA THR A 380 -16.63 3.64 3.70
C THR A 380 -17.17 3.00 2.44
N ASP A 381 -17.18 3.77 1.37
CA ASP A 381 -17.39 3.27 0.02
C ASP A 381 -16.41 3.93 -0.97
N PHE A 382 -16.07 3.23 -2.05
CA PHE A 382 -15.19 3.69 -3.12
C PHE A 382 -15.60 3.03 -4.43
N GLU A 383 -16.06 3.80 -5.41
CA GLU A 383 -16.54 3.33 -6.69
C GLU A 383 -15.94 4.12 -7.84
N TYR A 384 -15.68 3.44 -8.95
CA TYR A 384 -15.39 4.11 -10.21
C TYR A 384 -15.94 3.36 -11.43
N VAL A 385 -16.18 4.14 -12.50
CA VAL A 385 -16.36 3.63 -13.85
C VAL A 385 -15.24 4.16 -14.71
N GLY A 386 -14.49 3.26 -15.32
CA GLY A 386 -13.37 3.57 -16.20
C GLY A 386 -13.70 3.25 -17.65
N TYR A 387 -13.28 4.11 -18.59
CA TYR A 387 -13.32 3.89 -20.01
C TYR A 387 -11.93 4.08 -20.61
N ARG A 388 -11.40 3.01 -21.19
CA ARG A 388 -10.13 3.03 -21.91
C ARG A 388 -10.35 2.79 -23.38
N ARG A 389 -9.66 3.56 -24.23
CA ARG A 389 -9.67 3.37 -25.68
C ARG A 389 -8.35 3.76 -26.33
N LEU A 390 -7.94 2.95 -27.32
CA LEU A 390 -6.86 3.22 -28.25
C LEU A 390 -7.43 3.68 -29.59
N PHE A 391 -6.95 4.82 -30.11
CA PHE A 391 -7.39 5.40 -31.37
C PHE A 391 -6.23 5.42 -32.37
N GLY A 392 -6.47 4.94 -33.61
CA GLY A 392 -5.51 5.04 -34.69
C GLY A 392 -4.12 4.47 -34.40
N GLY A 393 -4.01 3.54 -33.43
CA GLY A 393 -2.76 2.92 -33.03
C GLY A 393 -1.78 3.78 -32.22
N SER A 394 -2.05 5.08 -32.04
CA SER A 394 -1.11 6.02 -31.40
C SER A 394 -1.69 6.78 -30.21
N TRP A 395 -2.96 7.10 -30.22
CA TRP A 395 -3.65 7.81 -29.16
C TRP A 395 -4.31 6.85 -28.19
N SER A 396 -4.22 7.14 -26.91
CA SER A 396 -4.98 6.42 -25.88
C SER A 396 -5.60 7.39 -24.89
N ILE A 397 -6.77 7.01 -24.39
CA ILE A 397 -7.49 7.66 -23.31
C ILE A 397 -7.80 6.60 -22.25
N ASP A 398 -7.70 6.97 -20.96
CA ASP A 398 -8.09 6.12 -19.82
C ASP A 398 -8.82 6.98 -18.78
N ASP A 399 -10.11 7.20 -19.03
CA ASP A 399 -10.96 8.07 -18.23
C ASP A 399 -11.58 7.31 -17.06
N LYS A 400 -11.52 7.87 -15.84
CA LYS A 400 -12.15 7.29 -14.65
C LYS A 400 -12.95 8.35 -13.92
N ALA A 401 -14.27 8.20 -13.94
CA ALA A 401 -15.19 8.93 -13.08
C ALA A 401 -15.40 8.13 -11.79
N TYR A 402 -15.31 8.78 -10.63
CA TYR A 402 -15.37 8.10 -9.34
C TYR A 402 -16.15 8.87 -8.27
N THR A 403 -16.56 8.14 -7.25
CA THR A 403 -17.04 8.67 -5.97
C THR A 403 -16.46 7.87 -4.82
N MET A 404 -16.28 8.51 -3.67
CA MET A 404 -15.93 7.83 -2.43
C MET A 404 -16.53 8.53 -1.23
N ARG A 405 -16.83 7.76 -0.20
CA ARG A 405 -17.32 8.24 1.08
C ARG A 405 -16.47 7.71 2.22
N TYR A 406 -16.23 8.57 3.17
CA TYR A 406 -15.71 8.25 4.48
C TYR A 406 -16.66 8.82 5.54
N TYR A 407 -17.05 8.00 6.51
CA TYR A 407 -17.91 8.43 7.60
C TYR A 407 -17.30 7.88 8.90
N ASN A 408 -16.65 8.75 9.66
CA ASN A 408 -16.01 8.37 10.93
C ASN A 408 -16.79 8.95 12.09
N LYS A 409 -17.66 8.13 12.68
CA LYS A 409 -18.30 8.40 13.95
C LYS A 409 -17.43 7.82 15.06
N GLN A 410 -16.95 8.70 15.92
CA GLN A 410 -16.04 8.36 16.98
C GLN A 410 -16.55 8.94 18.31
N ASN A 411 -16.49 8.10 19.33
CA ASN A 411 -16.81 8.52 20.69
C ASN A 411 -15.63 8.16 21.59
N TYR A 412 -15.18 9.10 22.41
CA TYR A 412 -14.06 8.85 23.34
C TYR A 412 -14.16 9.73 24.57
N ASN A 413 -13.59 9.24 25.69
CA ASN A 413 -13.40 10.05 26.88
C ASN A 413 -11.97 10.60 26.88
N GLY A 414 -11.83 11.93 26.85
CA GLY A 414 -10.53 12.62 26.67
C GLY A 414 -9.86 13.10 27.97
N VAL A 415 -10.56 12.99 29.13
CA VAL A 415 -10.08 13.55 30.40
C VAL A 415 -10.05 12.51 31.51
N ALA A 416 -9.27 12.81 32.57
CA ALA A 416 -9.01 11.87 33.66
C ALA A 416 -10.21 11.60 34.58
N THR A 417 -11.25 12.46 34.55
CA THR A 417 -12.44 12.36 35.40
C THR A 417 -13.70 12.29 34.58
N ILE A 418 -14.58 11.33 34.85
CA ILE A 418 -15.88 11.20 34.19
C ILE A 418 -16.84 12.27 34.70
N SER A 419 -17.45 13.01 33.75
CA SER A 419 -18.48 14.01 33.99
C SER A 419 -19.49 14.04 32.83
N ALA A 420 -20.52 14.86 32.94
CA ALA A 420 -21.54 15.05 31.88
C ALA A 420 -20.97 15.65 30.57
N THR A 421 -19.72 16.13 30.58
CA THR A 421 -19.07 16.76 29.42
C THR A 421 -17.64 16.25 29.21
N SER A 422 -17.28 15.13 29.83
CA SER A 422 -15.89 14.60 29.77
C SER A 422 -15.57 13.81 28.53
N ALA A 423 -16.60 13.26 27.87
CA ALA A 423 -16.43 12.56 26.61
C ALA A 423 -16.58 13.53 25.42
N THR A 424 -16.18 13.08 24.26
CA THR A 424 -16.36 13.78 22.99
C THR A 424 -17.11 12.87 22.03
N ASP A 425 -18.21 13.35 21.54
CA ASP A 425 -18.87 12.87 20.34
C ASP A 425 -18.24 13.56 19.13
N LYS A 426 -17.67 12.79 18.21
CA LYS A 426 -16.94 13.29 17.05
C LYS A 426 -17.47 12.69 15.75
N LEU A 427 -17.62 13.55 14.76
CA LEU A 427 -17.84 13.18 13.37
C LEU A 427 -16.73 13.74 12.50
N ASN A 428 -16.25 12.93 11.55
CA ASN A 428 -15.53 13.37 10.36
C ASN A 428 -16.13 12.61 9.17
N SER A 429 -16.91 13.31 8.36
CA SER A 429 -17.61 12.70 7.23
C SER A 429 -17.36 13.49 5.96
N TYR A 430 -17.02 12.80 4.88
CA TYR A 430 -16.92 13.43 3.58
C TYR A 430 -17.40 12.52 2.45
N ARG A 431 -17.81 13.15 1.35
CA ARG A 431 -18.03 12.50 0.07
C ARG A 431 -17.30 13.27 -1.03
N LYS A 432 -16.63 12.52 -1.89
CA LYS A 432 -15.90 13.02 -3.03
C LYS A 432 -16.52 12.55 -4.33
N TYR A 433 -16.45 13.40 -5.34
CA TYR A 433 -16.78 13.09 -6.72
C TYR A 433 -15.64 13.60 -7.59
N GLY A 434 -15.11 12.78 -8.45
CA GLY A 434 -13.96 13.18 -9.24
C GLY A 434 -13.88 12.47 -10.58
N ASN A 435 -12.94 12.97 -11.35
CA ASN A 435 -12.58 12.42 -12.65
C ASN A 435 -11.06 12.49 -12.84
N ASN A 436 -10.48 11.40 -13.32
CA ASN A 436 -9.09 11.34 -13.73
C ASN A 436 -9.02 10.94 -15.20
N LEU A 437 -8.58 11.88 -16.06
CA LEU A 437 -8.58 11.77 -17.50
C LEU A 437 -7.16 11.87 -18.06
N PRO A 438 -6.33 10.83 -18.06
CA PRO A 438 -5.07 10.78 -18.79
C PRO A 438 -5.28 10.52 -20.28
N ILE A 439 -4.54 11.24 -21.11
CA ILE A 439 -4.48 11.08 -22.56
C ILE A 439 -3.01 10.92 -22.94
N SER A 440 -2.72 9.97 -23.82
CA SER A 440 -1.35 9.76 -24.32
C SER A 440 -1.32 9.63 -25.82
N TYR A 441 -0.21 10.11 -26.38
CA TYR A 441 0.12 9.97 -27.80
C TYR A 441 1.52 9.35 -27.95
N VAL A 442 1.59 8.20 -28.60
CA VAL A 442 2.83 7.46 -28.84
C VAL A 442 3.33 7.74 -30.25
N SER A 443 4.59 8.18 -30.37
CA SER A 443 5.27 8.41 -31.63
C SER A 443 6.64 7.71 -31.66
N GLU A 444 7.29 7.67 -32.81
CA GLU A 444 8.67 7.21 -32.92
C GLU A 444 9.66 8.01 -32.06
N LYS A 445 9.40 9.33 -31.88
CA LYS A 445 10.27 10.23 -31.13
C LYS A 445 10.01 10.26 -29.64
N GLY A 446 8.90 9.67 -29.16
CA GLY A 446 8.57 9.69 -27.75
C GLY A 446 7.09 9.55 -27.47
N ILE A 447 6.74 9.78 -26.19
CA ILE A 447 5.36 9.67 -25.70
C ILE A 447 4.97 11.02 -25.10
N PHE A 448 3.96 11.65 -25.67
CA PHE A 448 3.31 12.82 -25.07
C PHE A 448 2.18 12.34 -24.15
N ARG A 449 2.14 12.86 -22.94
CA ARG A 449 1.06 12.63 -21.98
C ARG A 449 0.51 13.96 -21.49
N THR A 450 -0.81 14.04 -21.43
CA THR A 450 -1.53 15.14 -20.82
C THR A 450 -2.76 14.61 -20.11
N GLY A 451 -3.33 15.37 -19.23
CA GLY A 451 -4.53 14.96 -18.54
C GLY A 451 -5.03 15.99 -17.55
N LEU A 452 -6.13 15.67 -16.94
CA LEU A 452 -6.77 16.47 -15.91
C LEU A 452 -7.26 15.55 -14.79
N TRP A 453 -6.83 15.82 -13.56
CA TRP A 453 -7.53 15.36 -12.38
C TRP A 453 -8.41 16.49 -11.84
N SER A 454 -9.71 16.20 -11.67
CA SER A 454 -10.68 17.10 -11.09
C SER A 454 -11.44 16.38 -9.97
N GLU A 455 -11.63 17.06 -8.83
CA GLU A 455 -12.35 16.50 -7.67
C GLU A 455 -13.12 17.60 -6.96
N TYR A 456 -14.33 17.29 -6.53
CA TYR A 456 -15.10 18.05 -5.55
C TYR A 456 -15.35 17.17 -4.32
N ALA A 457 -15.01 17.70 -3.16
CA ALA A 457 -15.26 17.06 -1.87
C ALA A 457 -16.15 17.93 -1.00
N SER A 458 -17.16 17.33 -0.37
CA SER A 458 -17.99 17.97 0.66
C SER A 458 -17.73 17.27 1.99
N THR A 459 -17.39 18.06 3.01
CA THR A 459 -17.01 17.58 4.34
C THR A 459 -17.88 18.20 5.41
N ASP A 460 -18.28 17.39 6.39
CA ASP A 460 -18.96 17.78 7.61
C ASP A 460 -18.23 17.15 8.80
N ARG A 461 -17.82 17.98 9.76
CA ARG A 461 -17.09 17.51 10.93
C ARG A 461 -17.41 18.32 12.18
N TYR A 462 -17.49 17.63 13.32
CA TYR A 462 -17.67 18.26 14.60
C TYR A 462 -17.01 17.48 15.74
N GLN A 463 -16.84 18.14 16.85
CA GLN A 463 -16.57 17.56 18.17
C GLN A 463 -17.46 18.22 19.20
N THR A 464 -18.31 17.42 19.85
CA THR A 464 -19.25 17.91 20.86
C THR A 464 -18.93 17.26 22.21
N PRO A 465 -18.81 18.04 23.31
CA PRO A 465 -18.70 17.48 24.66
C PRO A 465 -19.92 16.61 24.97
N SER A 466 -19.71 15.45 25.58
CA SER A 466 -20.76 14.46 25.83
C SER A 466 -20.59 13.76 27.16
N ASP A 467 -21.67 13.24 27.74
CA ASP A 467 -21.58 12.34 28.90
C ASP A 467 -21.25 10.91 28.40
N PRO A 468 -20.11 10.33 28.80
CA PRO A 468 -19.70 9.01 28.31
C PRO A 468 -20.64 7.85 28.70
N ARG A 469 -21.51 8.06 29.69
CA ARG A 469 -22.45 7.04 30.20
C ARG A 469 -23.75 7.01 29.41
N THR A 470 -24.20 8.17 28.92
CA THR A 470 -25.51 8.34 28.26
C THR A 470 -25.40 8.79 26.82
N TRP A 471 -24.26 9.31 26.41
CA TRP A 471 -24.00 9.96 25.11
C TRP A 471 -24.96 11.13 24.82
N VAL A 472 -25.36 11.81 25.89
CA VAL A 472 -26.10 13.07 25.77
C VAL A 472 -25.10 14.19 25.56
N ASP A 473 -25.24 14.89 24.44
CA ASP A 473 -24.33 15.96 24.03
C ASP A 473 -24.62 17.27 24.76
N ALA A 474 -23.58 18.08 24.93
CA ALA A 474 -23.73 19.46 25.36
C ALA A 474 -24.43 20.30 24.29
N ALA A 475 -25.00 21.44 24.71
CA ALA A 475 -25.76 22.32 23.82
C ALA A 475 -24.92 22.93 22.68
N LEU A 476 -23.60 23.13 22.91
CA LEU A 476 -22.68 23.68 21.91
C LEU A 476 -21.48 22.76 21.72
N PRO A 477 -21.03 22.54 20.46
CA PRO A 477 -19.85 21.77 20.16
C PRO A 477 -18.56 22.50 20.56
N ASN A 478 -17.45 21.78 20.63
CA ASN A 478 -16.10 22.37 20.68
C ASN A 478 -15.81 23.07 19.35
N PHE A 479 -16.22 22.47 18.26
CA PHE A 479 -16.31 23.02 16.91
C PHE A 479 -17.32 22.23 16.09
N HIS A 480 -17.94 22.90 15.11
CA HIS A 480 -18.69 22.28 14.03
C HIS A 480 -18.40 23.06 12.76
N GLU A 481 -17.96 22.38 11.73
CA GLU A 481 -17.55 22.99 10.49
C GLU A 481 -17.93 22.14 9.27
N THR A 482 -18.23 22.85 8.18
CA THR A 482 -18.41 22.24 6.87
C THR A 482 -17.49 22.91 5.88
N PHE A 483 -16.98 22.14 4.91
CA PHE A 483 -16.20 22.71 3.82
C PHE A 483 -16.38 21.93 2.54
N GLY A 484 -16.37 22.69 1.43
CA GLY A 484 -16.29 22.20 0.08
C GLY A 484 -14.90 22.44 -0.47
N THR A 485 -14.28 21.42 -1.05
CA THR A 485 -12.97 21.55 -1.69
C THR A 485 -13.10 21.21 -3.17
N THR A 486 -12.71 22.14 -4.04
CA THR A 486 -12.59 21.91 -5.49
C THR A 486 -11.11 21.82 -5.85
N THR A 487 -10.74 20.76 -6.54
CA THR A 487 -9.37 20.48 -6.99
C THR A 487 -9.34 20.37 -8.50
N LEU A 488 -8.36 21.04 -9.14
CA LEU A 488 -8.07 20.88 -10.56
C LEU A 488 -6.55 20.75 -10.73
N GLN A 489 -6.11 19.66 -11.38
CA GLN A 489 -4.69 19.43 -11.67
C GLN A 489 -4.50 19.03 -13.14
N PRO A 490 -4.53 19.99 -14.08
CA PRO A 490 -4.05 19.73 -15.44
C PRO A 490 -2.55 19.52 -15.46
N TYR A 491 -2.09 18.62 -16.33
CA TYR A 491 -0.68 18.35 -16.53
C TYR A 491 -0.33 18.06 -17.98
N ALA A 492 0.95 18.26 -18.33
CA ALA A 492 1.52 17.83 -19.60
C ALA A 492 2.97 17.41 -19.41
N GLU A 493 3.39 16.35 -20.09
CA GLU A 493 4.77 15.86 -20.13
C GLU A 493 5.09 15.24 -21.48
N TYR A 494 6.37 15.23 -21.85
CA TYR A 494 6.82 14.60 -23.07
C TYR A 494 8.05 13.75 -22.83
N SER A 495 7.88 12.41 -22.85
CA SER A 495 8.99 11.45 -22.76
C SER A 495 9.70 11.37 -24.11
N TRP A 496 10.66 12.25 -24.32
CA TRP A 496 11.38 12.40 -25.56
C TRP A 496 12.54 11.39 -25.65
N ARG A 497 12.59 10.59 -26.72
CA ARG A 497 13.74 9.76 -27.07
C ARG A 497 14.81 10.63 -27.70
N ALA A 498 15.60 11.30 -26.86
CA ALA A 498 16.67 12.20 -27.30
C ALA A 498 17.76 11.45 -28.10
N LEU A 499 18.05 10.22 -27.69
CA LEU A 499 18.94 9.26 -28.35
C LEU A 499 18.31 7.85 -28.28
N PRO A 500 18.80 6.87 -29.07
CA PRO A 500 18.23 5.51 -29.06
C PRO A 500 18.12 4.84 -27.70
N LYS A 501 18.98 5.25 -26.75
CA LYS A 501 19.04 4.70 -25.39
C LYS A 501 18.81 5.73 -24.30
N VAL A 502 18.47 6.96 -24.65
CA VAL A 502 18.29 8.07 -23.71
C VAL A 502 16.92 8.69 -23.89
N THR A 503 16.17 8.73 -22.81
CA THR A 503 14.86 9.39 -22.73
C THR A 503 14.96 10.54 -21.74
N VAL A 504 14.44 11.70 -22.09
CA VAL A 504 14.30 12.87 -21.22
C VAL A 504 12.83 13.26 -21.19
N THR A 505 12.28 13.46 -19.98
CA THR A 505 10.86 13.73 -19.79
C THR A 505 10.69 15.05 -19.04
N PRO A 506 10.68 16.20 -19.71
CA PRO A 506 10.17 17.44 -19.12
C PRO A 506 8.66 17.35 -18.94
N GLY A 507 8.18 17.91 -17.85
CA GLY A 507 6.77 18.00 -17.54
C GLY A 507 6.42 19.15 -16.64
N VAL A 508 5.16 19.53 -16.64
CA VAL A 508 4.60 20.53 -15.74
C VAL A 508 3.18 20.17 -15.36
N LYS A 509 2.85 20.39 -14.10
CA LYS A 509 1.50 20.27 -13.54
C LYS A 509 1.13 21.59 -12.90
N PHE A 510 -0.10 22.02 -13.09
CA PHE A 510 -0.69 23.13 -12.36
C PHE A 510 -1.68 22.57 -11.35
N ALA A 511 -1.51 22.88 -10.09
CA ALA A 511 -2.42 22.47 -9.02
C ALA A 511 -3.22 23.68 -8.56
N TYR A 512 -4.53 23.57 -8.62
CA TYR A 512 -5.49 24.56 -8.14
C TYR A 512 -6.42 23.93 -7.11
N TYR A 513 -6.58 24.61 -5.97
CA TYR A 513 -7.51 24.27 -4.91
C TYR A 513 -8.34 25.47 -4.52
N ARG A 514 -9.63 25.27 -4.41
CA ARG A 514 -10.54 26.23 -3.79
C ARG A 514 -11.25 25.57 -2.64
N GLN A 515 -11.24 26.20 -1.48
CA GLN A 515 -11.89 25.71 -0.28
C GLN A 515 -12.86 26.74 0.26
N ASN A 516 -14.14 26.37 0.34
CA ASN A 516 -15.17 27.12 1.02
C ASN A 516 -15.34 26.52 2.41
N PHE A 517 -15.04 27.29 3.43
CA PHE A 517 -15.06 26.85 4.83
C PHE A 517 -16.15 27.62 5.58
N THR A 518 -16.98 26.89 6.33
CA THR A 518 -18.00 27.46 7.20
C THR A 518 -17.84 26.86 8.59
N GLN A 519 -17.63 27.72 9.58
CA GLN A 519 -17.63 27.34 10.99
C GLN A 519 -18.85 27.85 11.70
N PHE A 520 -19.56 26.96 12.37
CA PHE A 520 -20.76 27.25 13.14
C PHE A 520 -20.45 27.70 14.55
N ALA A 521 -21.46 28.22 15.27
CA ALA A 521 -21.34 28.59 16.68
C ALA A 521 -20.80 27.43 17.52
N ASP A 522 -19.85 27.72 18.40
CA ASP A 522 -19.21 26.75 19.28
C ASP A 522 -19.20 27.23 20.76
N ASN A 523 -18.62 26.44 21.65
CA ASN A 523 -18.54 26.74 23.08
C ASN A 523 -17.41 27.73 23.46
N GLY A 524 -16.80 28.38 22.48
CA GLY A 524 -15.66 29.28 22.67
C GLY A 524 -14.30 28.60 22.62
N LYS A 525 -14.25 27.33 22.20
CA LYS A 525 -12.99 26.59 22.16
C LYS A 525 -12.15 26.92 20.92
N THR A 526 -12.76 27.15 19.77
CA THR A 526 -12.06 27.48 18.52
C THR A 526 -12.18 28.96 18.15
N VAL A 527 -13.32 29.42 17.70
CA VAL A 527 -13.56 30.81 17.27
C VAL A 527 -14.10 31.74 18.36
N GLY A 528 -14.40 31.19 19.52
CA GLY A 528 -15.10 31.90 20.56
C GLY A 528 -16.61 31.78 20.43
N THR A 529 -17.35 32.20 21.48
CA THR A 529 -18.81 32.26 21.42
C THR A 529 -19.20 33.25 20.34
N LEU A 530 -19.84 32.74 19.29
CA LEU A 530 -20.24 33.56 18.14
C LEU A 530 -21.40 34.52 18.48
N GLY A 531 -21.75 34.68 19.78
CA GLY A 531 -22.63 35.71 20.29
C GLY A 531 -24.02 35.78 19.60
N GLY A 532 -24.56 34.63 19.17
CA GLY A 532 -25.75 34.55 18.36
C GLY A 532 -25.53 34.65 16.85
N ALA A 533 -24.33 34.82 16.37
CA ALA A 533 -23.99 34.71 14.97
C ALA A 533 -24.12 33.25 14.50
N PRO A 534 -24.81 32.98 13.36
CA PRO A 534 -25.10 31.62 12.93
C PRO A 534 -23.84 30.90 12.47
N SER A 535 -22.86 31.57 11.86
CA SER A 535 -21.65 30.99 11.30
C SER A 535 -20.64 32.04 10.85
N VAL A 536 -19.38 31.62 10.69
CA VAL A 536 -18.31 32.35 10.02
C VAL A 536 -17.92 31.61 8.77
N THR A 537 -17.84 32.32 7.62
CA THR A 537 -17.49 31.70 6.33
C THR A 537 -16.20 32.28 5.78
N HIS A 538 -15.40 31.42 5.18
CA HIS A 538 -14.18 31.75 4.44
C HIS A 538 -14.14 31.05 3.10
N ASP A 539 -13.59 31.75 2.11
CA ASP A 539 -13.26 31.23 0.79
C ASP A 539 -11.78 31.47 0.51
N ALA A 540 -11.05 30.40 0.20
CA ALA A 540 -9.64 30.48 -0.09
C ALA A 540 -9.27 29.73 -1.36
N GLU A 541 -8.33 30.31 -2.11
CA GLU A 541 -7.77 29.71 -3.31
C GLU A 541 -6.27 29.50 -3.14
N TYR A 542 -5.81 28.34 -3.54
CA TYR A 542 -4.41 27.96 -3.55
C TYR A 542 -4.02 27.48 -4.95
N ASN A 543 -2.85 27.87 -5.41
CA ASN A 543 -2.32 27.36 -6.66
C ASN A 543 -0.80 27.19 -6.58
N ALA A 544 -0.29 26.25 -7.38
CA ALA A 544 1.14 26.03 -7.53
C ALA A 544 1.47 25.48 -8.91
N TRP A 545 2.60 25.94 -9.46
CA TRP A 545 3.23 25.34 -10.62
C TRP A 545 4.27 24.31 -10.16
N LEU A 546 4.15 23.09 -10.64
CA LEU A 546 4.93 21.93 -10.21
C LEU A 546 5.70 21.38 -11.42
N PRO A 547 6.87 21.97 -11.76
CA PRO A 547 7.72 21.45 -12.81
C PRO A 547 8.38 20.14 -12.40
N SER A 548 8.61 19.27 -13.38
CA SER A 548 9.39 18.04 -13.24
C SER A 548 10.24 17.81 -14.48
N ILE A 549 11.36 17.17 -14.30
CA ILE A 549 12.18 16.63 -15.38
C ILE A 549 12.82 15.34 -14.91
N ASP A 550 12.70 14.30 -15.70
CA ASP A 550 13.45 13.07 -15.51
C ASP A 550 14.27 12.73 -16.76
N ALA A 551 15.38 12.04 -16.55
CA ALA A 551 16.22 11.51 -17.60
C ALA A 551 16.55 10.05 -17.28
N HIS A 552 16.45 9.19 -18.27
CA HIS A 552 16.78 7.77 -18.18
C HIS A 552 17.71 7.40 -19.34
N ALA A 553 18.76 6.66 -19.04
CA ALA A 553 19.68 6.14 -20.05
C ALA A 553 19.91 4.63 -19.84
N LEU A 554 19.62 3.84 -20.87
CA LEU A 554 19.98 2.40 -20.92
C LEU A 554 21.44 2.28 -21.40
N VAL A 555 22.39 2.24 -20.46
CA VAL A 555 23.83 2.19 -20.76
C VAL A 555 24.19 0.86 -21.42
N GLN A 556 23.69 -0.24 -20.87
CA GLN A 556 23.80 -1.61 -21.39
C GLN A 556 22.44 -2.30 -21.28
N PRO A 557 22.17 -3.42 -21.96
CA PRO A 557 20.91 -4.14 -21.85
C PRO A 557 20.54 -4.59 -20.42
N TYR A 558 21.49 -4.56 -19.51
CA TYR A 558 21.37 -4.98 -18.12
C TYR A 558 21.70 -3.86 -17.12
N TRP A 559 21.94 -2.61 -17.60
CA TRP A 559 22.32 -1.48 -16.77
C TRP A 559 21.73 -0.18 -17.27
N SER A 560 21.03 0.50 -16.40
CA SER A 560 20.48 1.83 -16.64
C SER A 560 20.90 2.82 -15.55
N ILE A 561 20.83 4.10 -15.90
CA ILE A 561 20.97 5.21 -14.97
C ILE A 561 19.77 6.13 -15.16
N TYR A 562 19.38 6.80 -14.08
CA TYR A 562 18.33 7.80 -14.11
C TYR A 562 18.66 9.02 -13.26
N GLY A 563 18.03 10.13 -13.54
CA GLY A 563 18.06 11.33 -12.73
C GLY A 563 16.74 12.04 -12.81
N GLN A 564 16.30 12.62 -11.70
CA GLN A 564 15.03 13.33 -11.61
C GLN A 564 15.18 14.60 -10.78
N PHE A 565 14.50 15.64 -11.23
CA PHE A 565 14.14 16.80 -10.41
C PHE A 565 12.63 16.97 -10.48
N GLY A 566 12.00 17.23 -9.33
CA GLY A 566 10.57 17.52 -9.26
C GLY A 566 10.23 18.40 -8.08
N ARG A 567 9.29 19.32 -8.32
CA ARG A 567 8.63 20.10 -7.27
C ARG A 567 7.31 19.46 -6.94
N GLY A 568 7.10 19.15 -5.67
CA GLY A 568 5.85 18.68 -5.10
C GLY A 568 5.21 19.69 -4.18
N GLN A 569 3.95 19.49 -3.85
CA GLN A 569 3.21 20.31 -2.91
C GLN A 569 2.45 19.47 -1.89
N ASN A 570 2.07 20.11 -0.79
CA ASN A 570 1.06 19.63 0.15
C ASN A 570 0.03 20.74 0.39
N ILE A 571 -1.24 20.40 0.30
CA ILE A 571 -2.31 21.32 0.71
C ILE A 571 -2.29 21.50 2.23
N PRO A 572 -2.63 22.70 2.74
CA PRO A 572 -2.69 22.92 4.17
C PRO A 572 -3.78 22.05 4.83
N PRO A 573 -3.52 21.51 6.03
CA PRO A 573 -4.55 20.80 6.77
C PRO A 573 -5.61 21.78 7.30
N THR A 574 -6.89 21.44 7.15
CA THR A 574 -8.00 22.23 7.75
C THR A 574 -8.05 22.12 9.26
N SER A 575 -7.51 21.05 9.83
CA SER A 575 -7.42 20.82 11.28
C SER A 575 -6.65 21.90 12.05
N VAL A 576 -5.90 22.78 11.36
CA VAL A 576 -5.28 23.97 12.02
C VAL A 576 -6.33 24.94 12.60
N PHE A 577 -7.60 24.86 12.16
CA PHE A 577 -8.68 25.66 12.68
C PHE A 577 -9.40 25.05 13.89
N ASP A 578 -9.11 23.79 14.25
CA ASP A 578 -9.72 23.08 15.37
C ASP A 578 -9.18 23.53 16.75
N VAL A 579 -8.25 24.45 16.76
CA VAL A 579 -7.55 24.87 17.98
C VAL A 579 -8.14 26.16 18.56
N LYS A 580 -7.96 26.35 19.87
CA LYS A 580 -8.42 27.55 20.58
C LYS A 580 -7.80 28.81 19.98
N ASN A 581 -8.63 29.83 19.76
CA ASN A 581 -8.26 31.12 19.15
C ASN A 581 -7.75 30.99 17.72
N ALA A 582 -8.15 29.96 16.99
CA ALA A 582 -7.83 29.86 15.56
C ALA A 582 -8.34 31.09 14.79
N GLN A 583 -7.46 31.68 13.98
CA GLN A 583 -7.80 32.83 13.14
C GLN A 583 -8.30 32.34 11.78
N VAL A 584 -9.59 32.13 11.66
CA VAL A 584 -10.23 31.70 10.42
C VAL A 584 -9.99 32.69 9.26
N GLY A 585 -9.62 33.96 9.57
CA GLY A 585 -9.27 35.00 8.57
C GLY A 585 -7.94 34.80 7.86
N THR A 586 -7.06 33.96 8.38
CA THR A 586 -5.70 33.74 7.84
C THR A 586 -5.54 32.28 7.49
N LEU A 587 -5.87 31.91 6.24
CA LEU A 587 -5.71 30.53 5.81
C LEU A 587 -4.24 30.18 5.60
N PRO A 588 -3.82 28.98 6.01
CA PRO A 588 -2.44 28.55 5.81
C PRO A 588 -2.10 28.39 4.32
N LYS A 589 -0.83 28.55 3.96
CA LYS A 589 -0.35 28.43 2.58
C LYS A 589 0.05 26.99 2.26
N PRO A 590 -0.07 26.56 0.98
CA PRO A 590 0.52 25.29 0.53
C PRO A 590 2.02 25.23 0.83
N ILE A 591 2.48 24.04 1.18
CA ILE A 591 3.90 23.76 1.42
C ILE A 591 4.49 23.16 0.15
N LEU A 592 5.67 23.60 -0.21
CA LEU A 592 6.41 23.11 -1.38
C LEU A 592 7.66 22.36 -0.94
N ALA A 593 8.03 21.33 -1.71
CA ALA A 593 9.32 20.66 -1.57
C ALA A 593 9.94 20.42 -2.95
N ASP A 594 11.25 20.66 -3.04
CA ASP A 594 12.05 20.37 -4.22
C ASP A 594 12.87 19.11 -3.95
N THR A 595 12.76 18.12 -4.84
CA THR A 595 13.48 16.86 -4.78
C THR A 595 14.41 16.74 -6.00
N ALA A 596 15.67 16.46 -5.75
CA ALA A 596 16.64 16.03 -6.75
C ALA A 596 17.15 14.62 -6.39
N GLN A 597 17.24 13.74 -7.38
CA GLN A 597 17.75 12.39 -7.17
C GLN A 597 18.46 11.86 -8.42
N VAL A 598 19.39 10.93 -8.19
CA VAL A 598 20.11 10.22 -9.24
C VAL A 598 20.29 8.77 -8.80
N GLY A 599 20.05 7.84 -9.70
CA GLY A 599 20.16 6.42 -9.39
C GLY A 599 20.63 5.58 -10.57
N SER A 600 20.92 4.31 -10.25
CA SER A 600 21.43 3.34 -11.19
C SER A 600 20.85 1.97 -10.90
N VAL A 601 20.30 1.32 -11.93
CA VAL A 601 19.75 -0.03 -11.84
C VAL A 601 20.60 -0.98 -12.67
N TRP A 602 21.09 -2.01 -12.02
CA TRP A 602 21.76 -3.11 -12.67
C TRP A 602 20.96 -4.39 -12.50
N LYS A 603 20.78 -5.16 -13.57
CA LYS A 603 19.97 -6.38 -13.58
C LYS A 603 20.62 -7.48 -14.41
N SER A 604 20.99 -8.58 -13.77
CA SER A 604 21.48 -9.79 -14.40
C SER A 604 20.46 -10.92 -14.31
N ARG A 605 20.82 -12.09 -14.83
CA ARG A 605 20.00 -13.30 -14.67
C ARG A 605 19.86 -13.77 -13.22
N ARG A 606 20.77 -13.37 -12.31
CA ARG A 606 20.81 -13.84 -10.93
C ARG A 606 20.68 -12.76 -9.88
N ALA A 607 20.78 -11.48 -10.26
CA ALA A 607 20.70 -10.41 -9.29
C ALA A 607 20.16 -9.12 -9.91
N THR A 608 19.46 -8.36 -9.10
CA THR A 608 19.12 -6.95 -9.36
C THR A 608 19.76 -6.10 -8.30
N LEU A 609 20.21 -4.90 -8.67
CA LEU A 609 20.71 -3.90 -7.75
C LEU A 609 20.19 -2.54 -8.22
N ASP A 610 19.55 -1.79 -7.33
CA ASP A 610 19.22 -0.38 -7.50
C ASP A 610 19.92 0.41 -6.40
N VAL A 611 20.54 1.51 -6.78
CA VAL A 611 21.16 2.44 -5.83
C VAL A 611 20.76 3.85 -6.25
N ASP A 612 20.23 4.64 -5.31
CA ASP A 612 19.91 6.04 -5.56
C ASP A 612 20.42 6.97 -4.44
N PHE A 613 20.70 8.20 -4.84
CA PHE A 613 21.02 9.33 -3.97
C PHE A 613 19.91 10.36 -4.11
N TYR A 614 19.45 10.91 -3.00
CA TYR A 614 18.40 11.91 -2.97
C TYR A 614 18.77 13.12 -2.13
N HIS A 615 18.28 14.27 -2.54
CA HIS A 615 18.34 15.53 -1.81
C HIS A 615 16.98 16.21 -1.89
N ILE A 616 16.37 16.51 -0.75
CA ILE A 616 15.01 17.04 -0.64
C ILE A 616 15.06 18.27 0.25
N ARG A 617 14.59 19.40 -0.28
CA ARG A 617 14.46 20.66 0.46
C ARG A 617 12.99 20.96 0.69
N PHE A 618 12.60 21.02 1.94
CA PHE A 618 11.27 21.42 2.37
C PHE A 618 11.22 22.90 2.74
N GLN A 619 10.15 23.55 2.36
CA GLN A 619 9.68 24.74 3.03
C GLN A 619 9.07 24.35 4.39
N SER A 620 8.80 25.36 5.24
CA SER A 620 8.18 25.13 6.56
C SER A 620 6.91 24.30 6.45
N ASP A 621 6.84 23.19 7.22
CA ASP A 621 5.67 22.32 7.30
C ASP A 621 4.84 22.63 8.55
N TYR A 622 3.55 22.29 8.49
CA TYR A 622 2.67 22.28 9.67
C TYR A 622 2.88 21.00 10.46
N SER A 623 3.18 21.17 11.73
CA SER A 623 3.21 20.09 12.69
C SER A 623 2.24 20.35 13.83
N SER A 624 1.87 19.29 14.51
CA SER A 624 1.00 19.38 15.68
C SER A 624 1.59 18.59 16.83
N THR A 625 1.32 19.07 18.03
CA THR A 625 1.55 18.34 19.27
C THR A 625 0.24 18.29 20.07
N PHE A 626 0.09 17.24 20.87
CA PHE A 626 -1.05 17.09 21.76
C PHE A 626 -0.68 17.59 23.14
N ASP A 627 -1.37 18.61 23.63
CA ASP A 627 -1.24 19.08 24.99
C ASP A 627 -2.04 18.16 25.93
N THR A 628 -1.33 17.34 26.70
CA THR A 628 -1.95 16.40 27.63
C THR A 628 -2.62 17.07 28.82
N THR A 629 -2.31 18.35 29.09
CA THR A 629 -2.89 19.14 30.19
C THR A 629 -4.25 19.69 29.80
N THR A 630 -4.36 20.22 28.58
CA THR A 630 -5.61 20.82 28.09
C THR A 630 -6.45 19.85 27.25
N GLY A 631 -5.86 18.76 26.77
CA GLY A 631 -6.50 17.81 25.86
C GLY A 631 -6.62 18.34 24.41
N ASP A 632 -5.88 19.41 24.09
CA ASP A 632 -5.94 20.07 22.79
C ASP A 632 -4.78 19.69 21.88
N THR A 633 -5.01 19.76 20.57
CA THR A 633 -3.95 19.72 19.58
C THR A 633 -3.49 21.14 19.28
N VAL A 634 -2.19 21.39 19.36
CA VAL A 634 -1.59 22.68 19.04
C VAL A 634 -0.81 22.54 17.74
N TYR A 635 -1.07 23.44 16.78
CA TYR A 635 -0.36 23.47 15.48
C TYR A 635 0.71 24.56 15.48
N PHE A 636 1.80 24.28 14.75
CA PHE A 636 2.93 25.21 14.60
C PHE A 636 3.67 24.94 13.28
N LEU A 637 4.46 25.91 12.83
CA LEU A 637 5.35 25.76 11.67
C LEU A 637 6.71 25.26 12.16
N ASN A 638 7.17 24.15 11.56
CA ASN A 638 8.42 23.48 11.95
C ASN A 638 9.70 24.15 11.43
N GLY A 639 9.60 25.15 10.54
CA GLY A 639 10.78 25.68 9.84
C GLY A 639 11.17 24.84 8.60
N GLU A 640 12.11 25.37 7.82
CA GLU A 640 12.66 24.67 6.66
C GLU A 640 13.54 23.49 7.08
N SER A 641 13.51 22.42 6.28
CA SER A 641 14.35 21.25 6.54
C SER A 641 14.94 20.68 5.25
N VAL A 642 16.03 19.92 5.41
CA VAL A 642 16.70 19.20 4.34
C VAL A 642 16.79 17.73 4.73
N THR A 643 16.37 16.88 3.78
CA THR A 643 16.53 15.43 3.88
C THR A 643 17.38 14.94 2.72
N GLU A 644 18.45 14.23 3.04
CA GLU A 644 19.36 13.69 2.03
C GLU A 644 19.91 12.32 2.44
N GLY A 645 20.21 11.48 1.46
CA GLY A 645 20.71 10.16 1.75
C GLY A 645 20.96 9.29 0.54
N VAL A 646 21.27 8.03 0.82
CA VAL A 646 21.45 6.96 -0.15
C VAL A 646 20.56 5.79 0.20
N GLU A 647 19.96 5.19 -0.82
CA GLU A 647 19.20 3.95 -0.73
C GLU A 647 19.79 2.91 -1.66
N ALA A 648 19.74 1.66 -1.25
CA ALA A 648 20.10 0.51 -2.08
C ALA A 648 19.08 -0.61 -1.90
N GLU A 649 18.76 -1.29 -3.00
CA GLU A 649 17.85 -2.44 -3.02
C GLU A 649 18.42 -3.54 -3.92
N SER A 650 18.43 -4.78 -3.44
CA SER A 650 18.96 -5.91 -4.19
C SER A 650 18.15 -7.18 -3.97
N THR A 651 17.95 -7.95 -5.04
CA THR A 651 17.44 -9.32 -4.99
C THR A 651 18.45 -10.23 -5.67
N ILE A 652 18.89 -11.30 -4.99
CA ILE A 652 19.92 -12.23 -5.44
C ILE A 652 19.36 -13.63 -5.49
N LEU A 653 19.39 -14.26 -6.67
CA LEU A 653 19.05 -15.67 -6.85
C LEU A 653 20.23 -16.58 -6.52
N VAL A 654 20.09 -17.33 -5.46
CA VAL A 654 21.11 -18.32 -5.03
C VAL A 654 21.00 -19.61 -5.86
N GLY A 655 19.80 -19.98 -6.29
CA GLY A 655 19.49 -21.24 -6.96
C GLY A 655 18.66 -22.17 -6.08
N GLY A 656 18.19 -23.30 -6.61
CA GLY A 656 17.39 -24.26 -5.82
C GLY A 656 16.10 -23.68 -5.23
N GLY A 657 15.50 -22.66 -5.89
CA GLY A 657 14.30 -21.98 -5.40
C GLY A 657 14.55 -20.92 -4.33
N VAL A 658 15.83 -20.60 -4.01
CA VAL A 658 16.20 -19.61 -2.98
C VAL A 658 16.54 -18.27 -3.61
N ALA A 659 15.99 -17.19 -3.07
CA ALA A 659 16.41 -15.81 -3.33
C ALA A 659 16.67 -15.07 -2.00
N LEU A 660 17.65 -14.18 -2.02
CA LEU A 660 17.93 -13.23 -0.94
C LEU A 660 17.44 -11.85 -1.35
N TYR A 661 16.90 -11.14 -0.39
CA TYR A 661 16.49 -9.76 -0.52
C TYR A 661 17.24 -8.90 0.48
N LEU A 662 17.78 -7.80 0.02
CA LEU A 662 18.56 -6.85 0.82
C LEU A 662 18.13 -5.44 0.45
N ASN A 663 17.86 -4.58 1.43
CA ASN A 663 17.85 -3.15 1.21
C ASN A 663 18.45 -2.40 2.40
N ALA A 664 18.96 -1.23 2.12
CA ALA A 664 19.49 -0.32 3.13
C ALA A 664 19.25 1.13 2.71
N THR A 665 18.92 1.95 3.69
CA THR A 665 18.81 3.41 3.55
C THR A 665 19.64 4.04 4.64
N LYS A 666 20.47 5.01 4.26
CA LYS A 666 21.26 5.84 5.19
C LYS A 666 21.09 7.29 4.81
N GLY A 667 20.68 8.13 5.76
CA GLY A 667 20.43 9.53 5.44
C GLY A 667 20.41 10.43 6.66
N THR A 668 20.23 11.70 6.40
CA THR A 668 20.00 12.75 7.38
C THR A 668 18.72 13.50 7.06
N ALA A 669 17.99 13.91 8.07
CA ALA A 669 16.84 14.77 7.95
C ALA A 669 16.94 15.82 9.06
N THR A 670 17.28 17.07 8.73
CA THR A 670 17.56 18.11 9.73
C THR A 670 16.92 19.43 9.37
N TYR A 671 16.51 20.18 10.36
CA TYR A 671 16.10 21.57 10.22
C TYR A 671 17.27 22.46 9.82
N THR A 672 17.05 23.44 8.95
CA THR A 672 18.13 24.26 8.40
C THR A 672 18.69 25.26 9.40
N ASP A 673 17.89 25.75 10.34
CA ASP A 673 18.22 26.74 11.35
C ASP A 673 18.93 26.14 12.56
N SER A 674 18.39 25.05 13.10
CA SER A 674 18.83 24.42 14.35
C SER A 674 19.78 23.26 14.16
N ARG A 675 19.82 22.66 12.97
CA ARG A 675 20.51 21.40 12.67
C ARG A 675 20.01 20.20 13.50
N LEU A 676 18.89 20.38 14.20
CA LEU A 676 18.26 19.31 14.93
C LEU A 676 17.53 18.35 13.99
N TRP A 677 17.34 17.12 14.42
CA TRP A 677 16.76 16.05 13.61
C TRP A 677 15.26 16.24 13.43
N VAL A 678 14.75 15.98 12.22
CA VAL A 678 13.32 15.98 11.93
C VAL A 678 12.65 14.77 12.60
N GLN A 679 11.49 14.99 13.20
CA GLN A 679 10.75 13.93 13.90
C GLN A 679 10.39 12.77 12.97
N ASN A 680 10.41 11.56 13.53
CA ASN A 680 10.04 10.30 12.83
C ASN A 680 10.87 10.02 11.56
N ALA A 681 12.05 10.60 11.44
CA ALA A 681 13.00 10.30 10.37
C ALA A 681 14.11 9.40 10.93
N PRO A 682 14.15 8.10 10.64
CA PRO A 682 15.22 7.24 11.13
C PRO A 682 16.56 7.57 10.46
N SER A 683 17.64 7.42 11.20
CA SER A 683 19.01 7.60 10.67
C SER A 683 19.39 6.59 9.61
N ASP A 684 18.77 5.43 9.66
CA ASP A 684 18.96 4.31 8.74
C ASP A 684 17.79 3.33 8.81
N THR A 685 17.58 2.59 7.73
CA THR A 685 16.74 1.39 7.71
C THR A 685 17.44 0.29 6.94
N GLU A 686 17.32 -0.94 7.39
CA GLU A 686 17.92 -2.10 6.75
C GLU A 686 16.92 -3.24 6.71
N THR A 687 16.81 -3.93 5.58
CA THR A 687 16.01 -5.15 5.46
C THR A 687 16.86 -6.26 4.91
N VAL A 688 16.85 -7.40 5.59
CA VAL A 688 17.43 -8.65 5.11
C VAL A 688 16.33 -9.68 5.04
N GLY A 689 16.21 -10.36 3.91
CA GLY A 689 15.20 -11.37 3.70
C GLY A 689 15.69 -12.54 2.87
N ALA A 690 15.02 -13.68 3.04
CA ALA A 690 15.20 -14.85 2.21
C ALA A 690 13.85 -15.44 1.84
N THR A 691 13.69 -15.82 0.58
CA THR A 691 12.54 -16.55 0.08
C THR A 691 12.97 -17.91 -0.45
N TYR A 692 12.17 -18.93 -0.20
CA TYR A 692 12.30 -20.24 -0.80
C TYR A 692 11.02 -20.62 -1.50
N ASN A 693 11.08 -20.81 -2.81
CA ASN A 693 9.94 -21.15 -3.66
C ASN A 693 10.33 -22.32 -4.55
N LEU A 694 9.94 -23.54 -4.18
CA LEU A 694 10.18 -24.73 -4.97
C LEU A 694 9.07 -25.77 -4.74
N GLY A 695 8.46 -26.21 -5.82
CA GLY A 695 7.36 -27.18 -5.80
C GLY A 695 6.18 -26.66 -4.99
N SER A 696 5.76 -27.41 -3.96
CA SER A 696 4.66 -27.05 -3.07
C SER A 696 5.03 -26.06 -1.95
N TRP A 697 6.34 -25.76 -1.78
CA TRP A 697 6.83 -24.99 -0.67
C TRP A 697 7.05 -23.52 -1.03
N ASN A 698 6.62 -22.65 -0.14
CA ASN A 698 6.85 -21.24 -0.24
C ASN A 698 7.12 -20.70 1.16
N VAL A 699 8.36 -20.30 1.42
CA VAL A 699 8.82 -19.84 2.74
C VAL A 699 9.48 -18.47 2.58
N GLY A 700 9.18 -17.55 3.49
CA GLY A 700 9.79 -16.23 3.55
C GLY A 700 10.18 -15.85 4.97
N LEU A 701 11.41 -15.40 5.14
CA LEU A 701 11.92 -14.82 6.39
C LEU A 701 12.45 -13.42 6.07
N PHE A 702 11.92 -12.41 6.77
CA PHE A 702 12.32 -11.02 6.58
C PHE A 702 12.57 -10.37 7.93
N SER A 703 13.70 -9.68 8.04
CA SER A 703 14.06 -8.90 9.22
C SER A 703 14.37 -7.47 8.79
N LYS A 704 13.67 -6.51 9.40
CA LYS A 704 13.88 -5.09 9.18
C LYS A 704 14.39 -4.43 10.45
N ARG A 705 15.47 -3.68 10.33
CA ARG A 705 15.97 -2.76 11.35
C ARG A 705 15.54 -1.34 11.01
N VAL A 706 15.12 -0.59 12.01
CA VAL A 706 14.88 0.86 11.97
C VAL A 706 15.86 1.50 12.93
N GLY A 707 16.66 2.44 12.44
CA GLY A 707 17.67 3.14 13.21
C GLY A 707 17.07 4.13 14.20
N GLN A 708 17.93 4.86 14.88
CA GLN A 708 17.53 5.86 15.83
C GLN A 708 16.74 6.99 15.16
N MET A 709 15.70 7.47 15.85
CA MET A 709 14.91 8.63 15.46
C MET A 709 14.48 9.42 16.69
N TRP A 710 13.80 10.54 16.50
CA TRP A 710 13.36 11.43 17.56
C TRP A 710 11.91 11.85 17.37
N ASN A 711 11.26 12.26 18.48
CA ASN A 711 10.01 12.98 18.45
C ASN A 711 10.17 14.39 19.01
N ASP A 712 9.39 15.31 18.47
CA ASP A 712 9.29 16.70 18.91
C ASP A 712 8.23 16.84 20.01
N ASN A 713 8.27 17.93 20.75
CA ASN A 713 7.30 18.27 21.79
C ASN A 713 6.66 19.65 21.57
N GLY A 714 6.35 19.98 20.34
CA GLY A 714 5.77 21.26 19.98
C GLY A 714 6.83 22.29 19.58
N SER A 715 7.40 22.99 20.55
CA SER A 715 8.39 24.05 20.31
C SER A 715 9.84 23.57 20.32
N ALA A 716 10.12 22.37 20.86
CA ALA A 716 11.46 21.82 20.95
C ALA A 716 11.63 20.62 20.02
N HIS A 717 12.46 20.77 18.99
CA HIS A 717 12.88 19.70 18.13
C HIS A 717 13.76 18.69 18.87
N GLN A 718 13.71 17.44 18.42
CA GLN A 718 14.55 16.35 18.95
C GLN A 718 14.39 16.15 20.47
N ALA A 719 13.16 16.31 20.98
CA ALA A 719 12.89 16.33 22.42
C ALA A 719 13.03 14.94 23.07
N VAL A 720 12.61 13.88 22.40
CA VAL A 720 12.65 12.50 22.89
C VAL A 720 13.26 11.58 21.86
N ALA A 721 14.34 10.88 22.26
CA ALA A 721 14.96 9.85 21.44
C ALA A 721 14.12 8.56 21.43
N ILE A 722 14.07 7.90 20.29
CA ILE A 722 13.48 6.58 20.08
C ILE A 722 14.59 5.63 19.68
N ASP A 723 14.82 4.61 20.50
CA ASP A 723 15.89 3.64 20.28
C ASP A 723 15.66 2.81 19.00
N PRO A 724 16.75 2.37 18.34
CA PRO A 724 16.66 1.46 17.21
C PRO A 724 15.93 0.16 17.57
N PHE A 725 15.16 -0.38 16.59
CA PHE A 725 14.41 -1.60 16.80
C PHE A 725 14.42 -2.51 15.56
N ASN A 726 14.11 -3.79 15.79
CA ASN A 726 14.04 -4.79 14.74
C ASN A 726 12.65 -5.44 14.70
N ILE A 727 12.19 -5.74 13.48
CA ILE A 727 10.95 -6.47 13.21
C ILE A 727 11.31 -7.67 12.33
N THR A 728 11.03 -8.88 12.80
CA THR A 728 11.30 -10.10 12.05
C THR A 728 10.03 -10.90 11.83
N ASN A 729 9.72 -11.21 10.57
CA ASN A 729 8.52 -11.92 10.17
C ASN A 729 8.89 -13.22 9.45
N LEU A 730 8.16 -14.31 9.76
CA LEU A 730 8.30 -15.61 9.13
C LEU A 730 6.98 -16.06 8.52
N PHE A 731 7.02 -16.46 7.27
CA PHE A 731 5.90 -16.97 6.50
C PHE A 731 6.21 -18.34 5.96
N PHE A 732 5.27 -19.24 6.08
CA PHE A 732 5.38 -20.60 5.60
C PHE A 732 4.08 -20.99 4.92
N ASN A 733 4.16 -21.41 3.67
CA ASN A 733 3.03 -21.82 2.87
C ASN A 733 3.32 -23.17 2.25
N TYR A 734 2.35 -24.07 2.29
CA TYR A 734 2.41 -25.38 1.65
C TYR A 734 1.19 -25.57 0.77
N THR A 735 1.41 -25.82 -0.52
CA THR A 735 0.35 -26.03 -1.50
C THR A 735 0.15 -27.52 -1.76
N LEU A 736 -1.05 -28.01 -1.51
CA LEU A 736 -1.49 -29.35 -1.82
C LEU A 736 -2.19 -29.33 -3.20
N HIS A 737 -1.72 -30.14 -4.13
CA HIS A 737 -2.28 -30.27 -5.47
C HIS A 737 -3.14 -31.51 -5.56
N GLY A 738 -4.24 -31.47 -6.31
CA GLY A 738 -5.05 -32.65 -6.65
C GLY A 738 -5.78 -33.30 -5.46
N VAL A 739 -6.00 -32.59 -4.37
CA VAL A 739 -6.77 -33.08 -3.25
C VAL A 739 -8.26 -33.02 -3.61
N SER A 740 -8.72 -34.10 -4.26
CA SER A 740 -10.12 -34.43 -4.61
C SER A 740 -10.83 -33.31 -5.44
N ARG A 741 -11.81 -32.53 -4.97
CA ARG A 741 -12.61 -31.59 -5.79
C ARG A 741 -11.99 -30.19 -5.94
N PHE A 742 -10.88 -29.92 -5.26
CA PHE A 742 -10.15 -28.65 -5.38
C PHE A 742 -8.91 -28.85 -6.22
N SER A 743 -8.66 -27.92 -7.12
CA SER A 743 -7.42 -27.92 -7.91
C SER A 743 -6.20 -27.71 -7.02
N GLN A 744 -6.35 -26.86 -6.00
CA GLN A 744 -5.28 -26.55 -5.02
C GLN A 744 -5.91 -26.31 -3.63
N SER A 745 -5.21 -26.77 -2.59
CA SER A 745 -5.48 -26.39 -1.20
C SER A 745 -4.19 -25.88 -0.59
N ARG A 746 -4.25 -24.85 0.23
CA ARG A 746 -3.07 -24.20 0.76
C ARG A 746 -3.14 -24.08 2.28
N VAL A 747 -2.11 -24.54 2.97
CA VAL A 747 -1.90 -24.30 4.40
C VAL A 747 -0.89 -23.18 4.55
N ARG A 748 -1.24 -22.16 5.34
CA ARG A 748 -0.42 -20.99 5.56
C ARG A 748 -0.18 -20.76 7.05
N LEU A 749 1.07 -20.43 7.41
CA LEU A 749 1.48 -19.97 8.72
C LEU A 749 2.19 -18.61 8.55
N ALA A 750 1.68 -17.56 9.21
CA ALA A 750 2.32 -16.26 9.30
C ALA A 750 2.67 -15.97 10.76
N ILE A 751 3.92 -15.66 11.03
CA ILE A 751 4.42 -15.24 12.34
C ILE A 751 5.04 -13.86 12.16
N ASN A 752 4.31 -12.84 12.57
CA ASN A 752 4.85 -11.49 12.63
C ASN A 752 5.57 -11.31 13.97
N ASN A 753 6.63 -10.47 13.98
CA ASN A 753 7.47 -10.28 15.17
C ASN A 753 7.96 -11.60 15.79
N LEU A 754 8.59 -12.43 14.98
CA LEU A 754 9.13 -13.74 15.40
C LEU A 754 10.04 -13.65 16.63
N THR A 755 10.80 -12.57 16.76
CA THR A 755 11.73 -12.30 17.85
C THR A 755 11.05 -11.77 19.12
N ASN A 756 9.74 -11.52 19.07
CA ASN A 756 8.95 -10.94 20.15
C ASN A 756 9.53 -9.59 20.64
N SER A 757 9.99 -8.74 19.72
CA SER A 757 10.52 -7.42 20.02
C SER A 757 9.43 -6.51 20.62
N HIS A 758 9.80 -5.75 21.65
CA HIS A 758 8.92 -4.82 22.37
C HIS A 758 9.40 -3.40 22.16
N ALA A 759 9.28 -2.90 20.95
CA ALA A 759 9.80 -1.59 20.58
C ALA A 759 8.81 -0.45 20.87
N VAL A 760 9.33 0.69 21.26
CA VAL A 760 8.64 1.97 21.19
C VAL A 760 8.89 2.52 19.79
N THR A 761 7.83 2.79 19.03
CA THR A 761 7.92 3.24 17.64
C THR A 761 7.59 4.71 17.46
N ALA A 762 6.86 5.29 18.41
CA ALA A 762 6.60 6.73 18.47
C ALA A 762 6.34 7.14 19.94
N VAL A 763 6.62 8.38 20.23
CA VAL A 763 6.36 9.01 21.54
C VAL A 763 5.64 10.32 21.32
N THR A 764 4.54 10.56 22.03
CA THR A 764 3.94 11.90 22.19
C THR A 764 4.39 12.43 23.53
N PRO A 765 5.31 13.42 23.58
CA PRO A 765 5.83 13.94 24.83
C PRO A 765 4.77 14.66 25.69
N ALA A 766 4.84 14.49 27.01
CA ALA A 766 3.90 15.14 27.94
C ALA A 766 4.26 16.59 28.25
N SER A 767 5.48 17.04 27.94
CA SER A 767 6.02 18.34 28.34
C SER A 767 6.71 19.04 27.18
N THR A 768 6.46 20.34 27.04
CA THR A 768 7.09 21.22 26.04
C THR A 768 8.55 21.57 26.33
N ALA A 769 9.08 21.22 27.49
CA ALA A 769 10.39 21.68 27.94
C ALA A 769 11.42 20.57 28.24
N SER A 770 11.11 19.31 28.01
CA SER A 770 11.94 18.19 28.47
C SER A 770 12.59 17.41 27.31
N ASN A 771 13.91 17.32 27.35
CA ASN A 771 14.69 16.37 26.55
C ASN A 771 14.80 14.98 27.20
N VAL A 772 14.08 14.75 28.30
CA VAL A 772 14.08 13.50 29.05
C VAL A 772 12.67 12.89 29.02
N ALA A 773 12.58 11.59 28.76
CA ALA A 773 11.33 10.87 28.79
C ALA A 773 10.60 11.03 30.13
N ALA A 774 9.36 11.53 30.09
CA ALA A 774 8.53 11.79 31.28
C ALA A 774 7.53 10.67 31.54
N ALA A 775 7.05 10.53 32.75
CA ALA A 775 6.07 9.51 33.17
C ALA A 775 4.74 9.65 32.40
N GLY A 776 4.37 10.88 32.01
CA GLY A 776 3.17 11.19 31.23
C GLY A 776 3.31 11.05 29.71
N ASP A 777 4.51 10.75 29.18
CA ASP A 777 4.69 10.53 27.75
C ASP A 777 3.82 9.39 27.26
N ILE A 778 3.09 9.62 26.15
CA ILE A 778 2.24 8.61 25.50
C ILE A 778 3.09 7.81 24.50
N LEU A 779 3.13 6.49 24.69
CA LEU A 779 3.98 5.61 23.93
C LEU A 779 3.17 4.80 22.91
N THR A 780 3.48 4.96 21.62
CA THR A 780 3.06 4.02 20.61
C THR A 780 4.09 2.90 20.54
N ARG A 781 3.67 1.67 20.86
CA ARG A 781 4.54 0.49 20.88
C ARG A 781 4.15 -0.43 19.76
N TRP A 782 5.15 -0.93 19.05
CA TRP A 782 4.95 -2.01 18.12
C TRP A 782 5.10 -3.35 18.84
N ARG A 783 4.03 -4.15 18.80
CA ARG A 783 4.11 -5.54 19.19
C ARG A 783 3.06 -6.34 18.44
N ASP A 784 3.53 -7.35 17.77
CA ASP A 784 2.70 -8.42 17.25
C ASP A 784 3.01 -9.66 18.07
N GLY A 785 2.02 -10.26 18.67
CA GLY A 785 2.25 -11.47 19.47
C GLY A 785 2.82 -12.57 18.58
N ALA A 786 3.99 -13.07 18.92
CA ALA A 786 4.62 -14.23 18.28
C ALA A 786 3.79 -15.51 18.55
N ARG A 787 2.55 -15.57 18.02
CA ARG A 787 1.74 -16.79 18.03
C ARG A 787 1.18 -17.08 16.64
N ARG A 788 1.13 -18.34 16.35
CA ARG A 788 0.97 -18.97 15.05
C ARG A 788 -0.39 -18.69 14.42
N TRP A 789 -0.40 -18.15 13.22
CA TRP A 789 -1.56 -18.11 12.35
C TRP A 789 -1.62 -19.42 11.54
N ARG A 790 -2.72 -20.13 11.62
CA ARG A 790 -3.00 -21.26 10.74
C ARG A 790 -4.13 -20.85 9.80
N SER A 791 -3.89 -20.90 8.53
CA SER A 791 -4.92 -20.77 7.51
C SER A 791 -5.17 -22.15 6.90
N PRO A 792 -6.22 -22.87 7.26
CA PRO A 792 -6.62 -24.05 6.49
C PRO A 792 -7.37 -23.56 5.25
N SER A 793 -6.80 -23.80 4.09
CA SER A 793 -7.47 -23.56 2.82
C SER A 793 -8.44 -24.69 2.52
N ALA A 794 -9.62 -24.33 2.05
CA ALA A 794 -10.58 -25.09 1.27
C ALA A 794 -11.36 -26.23 1.98
N TRP A 795 -12.56 -25.91 2.33
CA TRP A 795 -13.58 -26.90 2.65
C TRP A 795 -14.40 -27.29 1.42
N ARG A 796 -14.72 -28.59 1.27
CA ARG A 796 -15.57 -29.11 0.21
C ARG A 796 -17.03 -28.98 0.54
N GLY A 797 -17.81 -28.44 -0.34
CA GLY A 797 -19.25 -28.60 -0.35
C GLY A 797 -19.65 -30.04 -0.63
N GLY A 798 -20.35 -30.69 0.30
CA GLY A 798 -21.01 -31.96 0.05
C GLY A 798 -21.24 -32.83 1.25
N ARG A 799 -21.62 -32.28 2.41
CA ARG A 799 -22.48 -33.00 3.38
C ARG A 799 -23.39 -31.98 4.06
N LYS A 800 -24.72 -32.22 3.95
CA LYS A 800 -25.73 -31.54 4.75
C LYS A 800 -25.36 -31.69 6.23
N ILE A 801 -24.96 -30.58 6.85
CA ILE A 801 -24.93 -30.51 8.32
C ILE A 801 -26.38 -30.31 8.74
N LYS A 802 -27.03 -31.41 9.21
CA LYS A 802 -28.19 -31.33 10.10
C LYS A 802 -27.67 -30.73 11.42
N GLY A 803 -28.05 -29.50 11.75
CA GLY A 803 -27.70 -28.91 13.05
C GLY A 803 -27.50 -27.40 13.09
N LEU A 804 -28.15 -26.63 12.20
CA LEU A 804 -28.24 -25.18 12.31
C LEU A 804 -29.70 -24.71 12.25
N GLU A 805 -30.54 -25.33 13.11
CA GLU A 805 -31.80 -24.72 13.55
C GLU A 805 -31.63 -24.48 15.05
N ARG A 806 -31.41 -23.23 15.42
CA ARG A 806 -31.75 -22.53 16.67
C ARG A 806 -30.70 -21.44 16.93
N PHE A 807 -31.00 -20.27 16.41
CA PHE A 807 -30.76 -18.95 17.02
C PHE A 807 -31.39 -17.88 16.11
N SER A 808 -32.73 -17.95 16.07
CA SER A 808 -33.53 -16.74 15.78
C SER A 808 -34.26 -16.44 17.06
N ASN A 809 -34.34 -15.16 17.37
CA ASN A 809 -35.08 -14.47 18.43
C ASN A 809 -34.32 -14.24 19.75
N SER A 810 -33.81 -13.02 19.86
CA SER A 810 -34.29 -12.04 20.85
C SER A 810 -33.52 -10.74 20.74
N THR A 811 -34.27 -9.70 20.33
CA THR A 811 -34.12 -8.24 20.53
C THR A 811 -32.71 -7.65 20.46
#